data_23519117bc4e483f821781671cf81d06
#
_entry.id   23519117bc4e483f821781671cf81d06
#
_cell.length_a   1.000
_cell.length_b   1.000
_cell.length_c   1.000
_cell.angle_alpha   90.00
_cell.angle_beta   90.00
_cell.angle_gamma   90.00
#
_symmetry.space_group_name_H-M   'P 1'
#
loop_
_entity.id
_entity.type
_entity.pdbx_description
1 polymer ?
#
loop_
_entity_poly.entity_id
_entity_poly.type
_entity_poly.pdbx_seq_one_letter_code
_entity_poly.pdbx_strand_id
1 'polypeptide(L)'
;MQPDILAQWPVISRLLDEALTLDDSARADWLEALPAEHAQHRPMLERLLTRREEAAGFFDHLPTDAADAEDNVAPDVDLPAGTEIGPYQLVRLIGRGGMGTVWLARRTDGALELPVAIKLPVLDAARGPIRERLERERQILVALNHPNIARLYEAGVSADGRPYLALEYVEGESLLEFCEKRQLPPRKRIELFLQVLRAVHYAHSSLVIHRDIKPSNIIVTAAGEVKLLDFGIAKLIDKQTRSTERTELTKVYGRLMTLSYASPEQVLGESLTTATDVYSLGVILFELLTGTRPYRLKRGTAAELEEAIMTGATLRPSHAVTAKFAGTASTTLSKWRRILRGDLDTIVVRALERDPAQRYPSVDALAQDCERYLKGLPVLAQPQRPLYRLTKFVGRHRLALGAATAVVVALVVGLGMALWQARVAQQEALKQRAVQAFLTSLFDKNTRLQADAAQARAMTVRELLLDAGNRVEHAFEDTPPVKLELLNTVARLLREIDEYERSATLAREAVAVAREHGFTREDAYVEALLNLTTAARLLGSGPEAIAARDEALEVLEARGDTTSLLRARADVTTVAQMAPDADREIALVKHGADLLEQRYPTDPGRFNALWVLGNLYRTRQAPVEAAENFRRAIAVFGQVGSRDFTSYGASHGFLAQCEFGLGHVQTALDLYAQGMQLLDRHAGPTALVTRFHRGNYALMLHVAGRPEESHRMFAAVKATQPEAGPTVVDFDNAVYEAAAFLAEGRAREAQATLEPFSSTWVEFGKRFAVNGERWVTELALARAMQGRAADARAALERIDELPQQNYGQSVLATFTHIADAAWIDLAAGDLAGAARQLAKAENAASEPPQAFDAQFVHFATVSSEVALRRDDATAALEHAARALSHLREKADSDALPYLQARALKARGDALLAVGRTDEAIADLQPAVDSMLRLQSPDSPWLLDALATLSVARQREPGAARALAVQAQAIARRNKSIPAVFTARLAEAGQLTP
;
A
#
# COMPACT_ATOMS: atom_id res chain seq x y z
N MET A 1 12.48 6.49 -7.33
CA MET A 1 13.53 5.98 -8.25
C MET A 1 14.44 7.14 -8.60
N GLN A 2 15.73 6.99 -8.44
CA GLN A 2 16.71 8.05 -8.65
C GLN A 2 16.79 8.44 -10.14
N PRO A 3 17.00 9.73 -10.46
CA PRO A 3 17.07 10.22 -11.85
C PRO A 3 18.13 9.53 -12.72
N ASP A 4 19.09 8.89 -12.08
CA ASP A 4 20.24 8.24 -12.73
C ASP A 4 19.91 6.91 -13.43
N ILE A 5 18.84 6.23 -13.04
CA ILE A 5 18.46 4.93 -13.63
C ILE A 5 17.84 5.07 -15.02
N LEU A 6 17.13 6.18 -15.26
CA LEU A 6 16.51 6.44 -16.57
C LEU A 6 17.54 6.75 -17.68
N ALA A 7 18.65 7.39 -17.32
CA ALA A 7 19.74 7.66 -18.23
C ALA A 7 20.51 6.37 -18.62
N GLN A 8 20.54 5.38 -17.74
CA GLN A 8 21.24 4.10 -17.94
C GLN A 8 20.33 3.01 -18.53
N TRP A 9 19.05 3.30 -18.67
CA TRP A 9 18.04 2.34 -19.10
C TRP A 9 18.31 1.68 -20.48
N PRO A 10 18.78 2.39 -21.53
CA PRO A 10 19.07 1.76 -22.82
C PRO A 10 20.13 0.66 -22.73
N VAL A 11 21.09 0.80 -21.81
CA VAL A 11 22.14 -0.21 -21.53
C VAL A 11 21.54 -1.41 -20.79
N ILE A 12 20.76 -1.14 -19.75
CA ILE A 12 20.11 -2.19 -18.93
C ILE A 12 19.13 -3.01 -19.77
N SER A 13 18.33 -2.38 -20.63
CA SER A 13 17.38 -3.05 -21.52
C SER A 13 18.07 -3.99 -22.52
N ARG A 14 19.18 -3.55 -23.12
CA ARG A 14 19.97 -4.39 -24.03
C ARG A 14 20.56 -5.60 -23.31
N LEU A 15 21.16 -5.40 -22.15
CA LEU A 15 21.73 -6.48 -21.34
C LEU A 15 20.65 -7.46 -20.85
N LEU A 16 19.47 -6.97 -20.53
CA LEU A 16 18.34 -7.80 -20.17
C LEU A 16 17.85 -8.64 -21.35
N ASP A 17 17.76 -8.05 -22.55
CA ASP A 17 17.39 -8.78 -23.76
C ASP A 17 18.43 -9.88 -24.09
N GLU A 18 19.73 -9.62 -23.91
CA GLU A 18 20.80 -10.63 -24.05
C GLU A 18 20.62 -11.77 -23.04
N ALA A 19 20.43 -11.45 -21.75
CA ALA A 19 20.22 -12.43 -20.69
C ALA A 19 18.97 -13.32 -20.92
N LEU A 20 17.92 -12.74 -21.51
CA LEU A 20 16.66 -13.45 -21.78
C LEU A 20 16.75 -14.44 -22.95
N THR A 21 17.78 -14.36 -23.81
CA THR A 21 18.02 -15.34 -24.87
C THR A 21 18.74 -16.59 -24.39
N LEU A 22 19.29 -16.56 -23.15
CA LEU A 22 20.06 -17.66 -22.56
C LEU A 22 19.17 -18.57 -21.72
N ASP A 23 19.49 -19.84 -21.63
CA ASP A 23 18.86 -20.76 -20.65
C ASP A 23 19.29 -20.43 -19.22
N ASP A 24 18.60 -20.99 -18.23
CA ASP A 24 18.77 -20.59 -16.83
C ASP A 24 20.18 -20.88 -16.29
N SER A 25 20.90 -21.90 -16.81
CA SER A 25 22.27 -22.21 -16.39
C SER A 25 23.29 -21.28 -17.05
N ALA A 26 23.13 -21.01 -18.34
CA ALA A 26 24.00 -20.09 -19.09
C ALA A 26 23.81 -18.63 -18.65
N ARG A 27 22.65 -18.28 -18.10
CA ARG A 27 22.32 -16.94 -17.60
C ARG A 27 23.07 -16.59 -16.34
N ALA A 28 23.23 -17.55 -15.43
CA ALA A 28 24.00 -17.36 -14.21
C ALA A 28 25.48 -17.08 -14.52
N ASP A 29 26.07 -17.88 -15.41
CA ASP A 29 27.44 -17.72 -15.87
C ASP A 29 27.64 -16.40 -16.64
N TRP A 30 26.64 -15.99 -17.43
CA TRP A 30 26.66 -14.72 -18.16
C TRP A 30 26.61 -13.51 -17.21
N LEU A 31 25.79 -13.58 -16.13
CA LEU A 31 25.73 -12.53 -15.11
C LEU A 31 27.06 -12.39 -14.34
N GLU A 32 27.79 -13.51 -14.12
CA GLU A 32 29.11 -13.48 -13.48
C GLU A 32 30.19 -12.95 -14.42
N ALA A 33 30.07 -13.21 -15.71
CA ALA A 33 31.00 -12.80 -16.73
C ALA A 33 30.75 -11.39 -17.31
N LEU A 34 29.83 -10.61 -16.75
CA LEU A 34 29.51 -9.25 -17.20
C LEU A 34 30.76 -8.36 -17.21
N PRO A 35 31.04 -7.67 -18.36
CA PRO A 35 32.17 -6.76 -18.45
C PRO A 35 32.19 -5.70 -17.34
N ALA A 36 33.38 -5.31 -16.88
CA ALA A 36 33.57 -4.35 -15.79
C ALA A 36 32.84 -3.02 -15.99
N GLU A 37 32.63 -2.60 -17.22
CA GLU A 37 31.88 -1.39 -17.62
C GLU A 37 30.35 -1.53 -17.37
N HIS A 38 29.85 -2.75 -17.24
CA HIS A 38 28.44 -3.07 -16.98
C HIS A 38 28.17 -3.64 -15.59
N ALA A 39 29.20 -3.85 -14.77
CA ALA A 39 29.12 -4.47 -13.44
C ALA A 39 28.16 -3.71 -12.48
N GLN A 40 28.04 -2.41 -12.65
CA GLN A 40 27.14 -1.57 -11.85
C GLN A 40 25.63 -1.90 -12.08
N HIS A 41 25.29 -2.55 -13.21
CA HIS A 41 23.91 -2.91 -13.56
C HIS A 41 23.52 -4.31 -13.08
N ARG A 42 24.49 -5.12 -12.64
CA ARG A 42 24.28 -6.51 -12.19
C ARG A 42 23.20 -6.65 -11.12
N PRO A 43 23.15 -5.85 -10.02
CA PRO A 43 22.12 -6.02 -8.99
C PRO A 43 20.72 -5.72 -9.49
N MET A 44 20.61 -4.89 -10.53
CA MET A 44 19.33 -4.55 -11.15
C MET A 44 18.86 -5.68 -12.08
N LEU A 45 19.78 -6.24 -12.87
CA LEU A 45 19.54 -7.38 -13.76
C LEU A 45 19.15 -8.63 -12.95
N GLU A 46 19.83 -8.92 -11.85
CA GLU A 46 19.49 -10.01 -10.95
C GLU A 46 18.06 -9.87 -10.40
N ARG A 47 17.66 -8.69 -9.91
CA ARG A 47 16.29 -8.46 -9.43
C ARG A 47 15.23 -8.64 -10.51
N LEU A 48 15.53 -8.25 -11.74
CA LEU A 48 14.59 -8.35 -12.86
C LEU A 48 14.42 -9.80 -13.31
N LEU A 49 15.48 -10.60 -13.21
CA LEU A 49 15.49 -12.02 -13.60
C LEU A 49 14.89 -12.91 -12.50
N THR A 50 15.17 -12.63 -11.20
CA THR A 50 14.64 -13.40 -10.05
C THR A 50 13.12 -13.22 -9.88
N ARG A 51 12.57 -12.02 -10.13
CA ARG A 51 11.12 -11.78 -10.11
C ARG A 51 10.34 -12.63 -11.12
N ARG A 52 11.01 -13.14 -12.13
CA ARG A 52 10.46 -14.05 -13.12
C ARG A 52 10.29 -15.49 -12.57
N GLU A 53 11.21 -15.97 -11.74
CA GLU A 53 11.18 -17.33 -11.18
C GLU A 53 10.05 -17.48 -10.15
N GLU A 54 9.75 -16.44 -9.36
CA GLU A 54 8.63 -16.44 -8.42
C GLU A 54 7.26 -16.48 -9.11
N ALA A 55 7.16 -15.93 -10.34
CA ALA A 55 5.94 -15.96 -11.14
C ALA A 55 5.77 -17.27 -11.92
N ALA A 56 6.83 -18.01 -12.22
CA ALA A 56 6.78 -19.27 -12.98
C ALA A 56 6.15 -20.42 -12.17
N GLY A 57 6.34 -20.46 -10.85
CA GLY A 57 5.84 -21.53 -9.99
C GLY A 57 4.30 -21.58 -9.83
N PHE A 58 3.57 -20.53 -10.24
CA PHE A 58 2.11 -20.49 -10.13
C PHE A 58 1.39 -21.22 -11.29
N PHE A 59 2.07 -21.55 -12.38
CA PHE A 59 1.46 -22.09 -13.61
C PHE A 59 1.71 -23.59 -13.88
N ASP A 60 2.36 -24.33 -12.96
CA ASP A 60 2.64 -25.77 -13.11
C ASP A 60 1.39 -26.69 -12.95
N HIS A 61 0.19 -26.13 -12.76
CA HIS A 61 -1.04 -26.88 -12.52
C HIS A 61 -2.11 -26.73 -13.61
N LEU A 62 -1.71 -26.51 -14.86
CA LEU A 62 -2.66 -26.61 -15.98
C LEU A 62 -2.50 -27.96 -16.70
N PRO A 63 -3.61 -28.65 -17.04
CA PRO A 63 -3.55 -29.99 -17.64
C PRO A 63 -2.82 -29.98 -18.99
N THR A 64 -1.84 -30.84 -19.11
CA THR A 64 -1.02 -31.05 -20.31
C THR A 64 -1.57 -32.12 -21.25
N ASP A 65 -2.87 -32.24 -21.41
CA ASP A 65 -3.45 -33.20 -22.35
C ASP A 65 -4.11 -32.47 -23.52
N ALA A 66 -3.31 -32.20 -24.55
CA ALA A 66 -3.77 -31.94 -25.91
C ALA A 66 -2.65 -32.20 -26.91
N ALA A 67 -2.17 -33.43 -26.95
CA ALA A 67 -1.46 -34.00 -28.07
C ALA A 67 -2.44 -34.98 -28.75
N ASP A 68 -3.30 -34.44 -29.62
CA ASP A 68 -3.96 -35.12 -30.72
C ASP A 68 -5.07 -34.21 -31.30
N ALA A 69 -4.67 -33.26 -32.14
CA ALA A 69 -5.58 -32.61 -33.08
C ALA A 69 -4.74 -32.01 -34.24
N GLU A 70 -4.26 -32.91 -35.07
CA GLU A 70 -3.89 -32.58 -36.43
C GLU A 70 -5.13 -32.40 -37.30
N ASP A 71 -5.09 -31.41 -38.21
CA ASP A 71 -6.05 -31.12 -39.26
C ASP A 71 -7.42 -30.60 -38.85
N ASN A 72 -7.48 -29.24 -38.71
CA ASN A 72 -8.55 -28.46 -39.35
C ASN A 72 -8.24 -26.96 -39.28
N VAL A 73 -7.52 -26.46 -40.32
CA VAL A 73 -7.49 -25.03 -40.61
C VAL A 73 -8.81 -24.68 -41.32
N ALA A 74 -9.78 -24.21 -40.54
CA ALA A 74 -11.01 -23.69 -41.10
C ALA A 74 -10.79 -22.23 -41.57
N PRO A 75 -11.37 -21.82 -42.70
CA PRO A 75 -11.31 -20.46 -43.22
C PRO A 75 -12.05 -19.50 -42.27
N ASP A 76 -11.65 -18.24 -42.28
CA ASP A 76 -12.15 -17.07 -41.57
C ASP A 76 -13.68 -17.10 -41.40
N VAL A 77 -14.16 -17.76 -40.33
CA VAL A 77 -15.58 -17.88 -40.04
C VAL A 77 -15.99 -16.68 -39.20
N ASP A 78 -16.88 -15.85 -39.76
CA ASP A 78 -17.60 -14.85 -38.97
C ASP A 78 -18.30 -15.54 -37.79
N LEU A 79 -17.79 -15.34 -36.58
CA LEU A 79 -18.40 -15.88 -35.38
C LEU A 79 -19.76 -15.22 -35.18
N PRO A 80 -20.88 -15.96 -35.02
CA PRO A 80 -22.18 -15.37 -34.76
C PRO A 80 -22.22 -14.75 -33.36
N ALA A 81 -23.03 -13.72 -33.17
CA ALA A 81 -23.36 -13.23 -31.84
C ALA A 81 -23.96 -14.37 -31.00
N GLY A 82 -23.60 -14.48 -29.74
CA GLY A 82 -23.97 -15.59 -28.87
C GLY A 82 -22.92 -16.70 -28.74
N THR A 83 -21.86 -16.68 -29.56
CA THR A 83 -20.74 -17.65 -29.46
C THR A 83 -20.04 -17.50 -28.12
N GLU A 84 -19.72 -18.61 -27.47
CA GLU A 84 -18.97 -18.65 -26.23
C GLU A 84 -17.47 -18.78 -26.50
N ILE A 85 -16.68 -17.89 -25.88
CA ILE A 85 -15.21 -17.89 -25.91
C ILE A 85 -14.71 -17.94 -24.47
N GLY A 86 -14.27 -19.11 -24.02
CA GLY A 86 -14.00 -19.31 -22.59
C GLY A 86 -15.26 -19.04 -21.75
N PRO A 87 -15.18 -18.25 -20.68
CA PRO A 87 -16.34 -17.88 -19.87
C PRO A 87 -17.12 -16.68 -20.41
N TYR A 88 -16.90 -16.27 -21.66
CA TYR A 88 -17.48 -15.07 -22.24
C TYR A 88 -18.39 -15.40 -23.42
N GLN A 89 -19.58 -14.79 -23.46
CA GLN A 89 -20.49 -14.83 -24.58
C GLN A 89 -20.37 -13.55 -25.43
N LEU A 90 -20.09 -13.71 -26.70
CA LEU A 90 -19.97 -12.61 -27.66
C LEU A 90 -21.34 -11.96 -27.91
N VAL A 91 -21.43 -10.62 -27.77
CA VAL A 91 -22.66 -9.84 -27.95
C VAL A 91 -22.71 -9.21 -29.34
N ARG A 92 -21.69 -8.43 -29.71
CA ARG A 92 -21.57 -7.79 -31.01
C ARG A 92 -20.11 -7.52 -31.35
N LEU A 93 -19.81 -7.47 -32.63
CA LEU A 93 -18.49 -7.07 -33.14
C LEU A 93 -18.27 -5.55 -32.87
N ILE A 94 -17.15 -5.19 -32.28
CA ILE A 94 -16.74 -3.80 -32.03
C ILE A 94 -15.78 -3.33 -33.14
N GLY A 95 -14.88 -4.19 -33.58
CA GLY A 95 -13.87 -3.85 -34.57
C GLY A 95 -13.28 -5.07 -35.27
N ARG A 96 -12.86 -4.89 -36.51
CA ARG A 96 -12.11 -5.87 -37.31
C ARG A 96 -10.85 -5.20 -37.85
N GLY A 97 -9.70 -5.81 -37.65
CA GLY A 97 -8.43 -5.27 -38.12
C GLY A 97 -7.43 -6.36 -38.52
N GLY A 98 -6.28 -5.97 -39.03
CA GLY A 98 -5.24 -6.91 -39.49
C GLY A 98 -4.69 -7.85 -38.40
N MET A 99 -5.00 -7.58 -37.14
CA MET A 99 -4.50 -8.35 -35.99
C MET A 99 -5.60 -9.18 -35.33
N GLY A 100 -6.82 -9.21 -35.89
CA GLY A 100 -7.92 -9.97 -35.33
C GLY A 100 -9.24 -9.18 -35.22
N THR A 101 -10.19 -9.78 -34.51
CA THR A 101 -11.51 -9.19 -34.25
C THR A 101 -11.63 -8.85 -32.76
N VAL A 102 -12.35 -7.76 -32.47
CA VAL A 102 -12.66 -7.33 -31.11
C VAL A 102 -14.18 -7.35 -30.92
N TRP A 103 -14.64 -8.07 -29.95
CA TRP A 103 -16.04 -8.27 -29.65
C TRP A 103 -16.42 -7.68 -28.31
N LEU A 104 -17.59 -7.06 -28.22
CA LEU A 104 -18.26 -6.83 -26.95
C LEU A 104 -18.77 -8.19 -26.44
N ALA A 105 -18.48 -8.52 -25.20
CA ALA A 105 -18.90 -9.78 -24.59
C ALA A 105 -19.37 -9.56 -23.16
N ARG A 106 -20.11 -10.53 -22.66
CA ARG A 106 -20.52 -10.64 -21.25
C ARG A 106 -20.02 -11.95 -20.67
N ARG A 107 -19.66 -11.91 -19.42
CA ARG A 107 -19.23 -13.10 -18.70
C ARG A 107 -20.46 -13.92 -18.30
N THR A 108 -20.41 -15.24 -18.50
CA THR A 108 -21.56 -16.16 -18.29
C THR A 108 -21.54 -16.85 -16.93
N ASP A 109 -20.41 -16.84 -16.22
CA ASP A 109 -20.22 -17.51 -14.93
C ASP A 109 -20.66 -16.68 -13.70
N GLY A 110 -21.24 -15.49 -13.91
CA GLY A 110 -21.68 -14.58 -12.84
C GLY A 110 -20.58 -13.90 -12.05
N ALA A 111 -19.31 -14.12 -12.36
CA ALA A 111 -18.19 -13.56 -11.61
C ALA A 111 -17.94 -12.07 -11.91
N LEU A 112 -18.43 -11.54 -13.02
CA LEU A 112 -18.31 -10.15 -13.41
C LEU A 112 -19.51 -9.73 -14.25
N GLU A 113 -20.33 -8.78 -13.76
CA GLU A 113 -21.49 -8.26 -14.50
C GLU A 113 -21.14 -7.16 -15.52
N LEU A 114 -19.89 -6.71 -15.57
CA LEU A 114 -19.44 -5.63 -16.47
C LEU A 114 -19.22 -6.14 -17.90
N PRO A 115 -19.56 -5.34 -18.93
CA PRO A 115 -19.22 -5.65 -20.32
C PRO A 115 -17.68 -5.67 -20.50
N VAL A 116 -17.20 -6.63 -21.28
CA VAL A 116 -15.77 -6.78 -21.59
C VAL A 116 -15.54 -6.75 -23.10
N ALA A 117 -14.35 -6.32 -23.51
CA ALA A 117 -13.89 -6.40 -24.89
C ALA A 117 -13.06 -7.67 -25.06
N ILE A 118 -13.56 -8.63 -25.86
CA ILE A 118 -12.83 -9.86 -26.18
C ILE A 118 -12.11 -9.65 -27.51
N LYS A 119 -10.78 -9.66 -27.46
CA LYS A 119 -9.93 -9.60 -28.63
C LYS A 119 -9.51 -11.02 -29.02
N LEU A 120 -9.83 -11.39 -30.25
CA LEU A 120 -9.49 -12.68 -30.86
C LEU A 120 -8.39 -12.42 -31.91
N PRO A 121 -7.11 -12.72 -31.58
CA PRO A 121 -6.00 -12.56 -32.53
C PRO A 121 -6.13 -13.54 -33.68
N VAL A 122 -5.76 -13.11 -34.91
CA VAL A 122 -5.58 -14.02 -36.06
C VAL A 122 -4.21 -14.68 -35.89
N LEU A 123 -4.20 -15.90 -35.38
CA LEU A 123 -2.99 -16.71 -35.19
C LEU A 123 -3.19 -18.05 -35.88
N ASP A 124 -2.23 -18.42 -36.74
CA ASP A 124 -2.10 -19.80 -37.23
C ASP A 124 -1.72 -20.69 -36.02
N ALA A 125 -2.63 -21.56 -35.65
CA ALA A 125 -2.58 -22.35 -34.41
C ALA A 125 -1.45 -23.41 -34.37
N ALA A 126 -0.60 -23.52 -35.36
CA ALA A 126 0.26 -24.69 -35.58
C ALA A 126 1.71 -24.58 -35.04
N ARG A 127 2.14 -23.52 -34.34
CA ARG A 127 3.55 -23.42 -33.96
C ARG A 127 3.78 -23.08 -32.45
N GLY A 128 4.31 -24.05 -31.70
CA GLY A 128 4.63 -24.01 -30.27
C GLY A 128 5.39 -22.78 -29.72
N PRO A 129 6.33 -22.11 -30.44
CA PRO A 129 7.04 -20.93 -29.93
C PRO A 129 6.17 -19.68 -29.72
N ILE A 130 4.99 -19.63 -30.36
CA ILE A 130 4.06 -18.49 -30.27
C ILE A 130 3.32 -18.49 -28.93
N ARG A 131 3.01 -19.64 -28.39
CA ARG A 131 2.29 -19.81 -27.13
C ARG A 131 3.11 -19.31 -25.93
N GLU A 132 4.39 -19.66 -25.85
CA GLU A 132 5.28 -19.20 -24.77
C GLU A 132 5.50 -17.68 -24.78
N ARG A 133 5.55 -17.06 -25.97
CA ARG A 133 5.69 -15.60 -26.10
C ARG A 133 4.42 -14.87 -25.69
N LEU A 134 3.25 -15.37 -26.07
CA LEU A 134 1.95 -14.85 -25.62
C LEU A 134 1.81 -14.93 -24.09
N GLU A 135 2.30 -15.99 -23.49
CA GLU A 135 2.26 -16.14 -22.03
C GLU A 135 3.20 -15.15 -21.31
N ARG A 136 4.38 -14.88 -21.84
CA ARG A 136 5.30 -13.88 -21.28
C ARG A 136 4.77 -12.45 -21.37
N GLU A 137 4.19 -12.09 -22.52
CA GLU A 137 3.61 -10.75 -22.68
C GLU A 137 2.34 -10.55 -21.86
N ARG A 138 1.57 -11.60 -21.67
CA ARG A 138 0.41 -11.60 -20.74
C ARG A 138 0.79 -11.19 -19.33
N GLN A 139 1.87 -11.76 -18.79
CA GLN A 139 2.33 -11.46 -17.42
C GLN A 139 2.71 -9.98 -17.25
N ILE A 140 3.30 -9.38 -18.27
CA ILE A 140 3.68 -7.96 -18.27
C ILE A 140 2.44 -7.07 -18.33
N LEU A 141 1.45 -7.42 -19.16
CA LEU A 141 0.22 -6.62 -19.32
C LEU A 141 -0.73 -6.71 -18.14
N VAL A 142 -0.82 -7.86 -17.47
CA VAL A 142 -1.60 -8.02 -16.24
C VAL A 142 -1.04 -7.13 -15.11
N ALA A 143 0.26 -6.83 -15.14
CA ALA A 143 0.91 -5.95 -14.15
C ALA A 143 0.61 -4.45 -14.40
N LEU A 144 0.12 -4.06 -15.59
CA LEU A 144 -0.18 -2.67 -15.90
C LEU A 144 -1.55 -2.27 -15.30
N ASN A 145 -1.50 -1.58 -14.18
CA ASN A 145 -2.69 -1.03 -13.53
C ASN A 145 -2.59 0.50 -13.42
N HIS A 146 -3.17 1.20 -14.37
CA HIS A 146 -3.16 2.67 -14.43
C HIS A 146 -4.54 3.18 -14.88
N PRO A 147 -5.05 4.28 -14.32
CA PRO A 147 -6.40 4.79 -14.66
C PRO A 147 -6.58 5.09 -16.14
N ASN A 148 -5.51 5.46 -16.86
CA ASN A 148 -5.55 5.78 -18.27
C ASN A 148 -5.09 4.61 -19.19
N ILE A 149 -5.00 3.38 -18.70
CA ILE A 149 -4.74 2.17 -19.48
C ILE A 149 -5.93 1.23 -19.33
N ALA A 150 -6.43 0.69 -20.43
CA ALA A 150 -7.48 -0.32 -20.37
C ALA A 150 -6.94 -1.61 -19.75
N ARG A 151 -7.63 -2.09 -18.74
CA ARG A 151 -7.19 -3.23 -17.94
C ARG A 151 -7.33 -4.53 -18.71
N LEU A 152 -6.31 -5.37 -18.68
CA LEU A 152 -6.44 -6.76 -19.07
C LEU A 152 -7.00 -7.55 -17.87
N TYR A 153 -8.20 -8.10 -18.03
CA TYR A 153 -8.84 -8.93 -17.00
C TYR A 153 -8.34 -10.37 -17.05
N GLU A 154 -8.27 -10.91 -18.27
CA GLU A 154 -7.92 -12.31 -18.46
C GLU A 154 -7.32 -12.54 -19.86
N ALA A 155 -6.45 -13.51 -19.96
CA ALA A 155 -6.03 -14.04 -21.25
C ALA A 155 -6.13 -15.58 -21.19
N GLY A 156 -6.79 -16.17 -22.14
CA GLY A 156 -7.08 -17.58 -22.15
C GLY A 156 -7.06 -18.20 -23.55
N VAL A 157 -7.33 -19.49 -23.60
CA VAL A 157 -7.56 -20.25 -24.82
C VAL A 157 -8.95 -20.88 -24.69
N SER A 158 -9.82 -20.66 -25.69
CA SER A 158 -11.14 -21.25 -25.70
C SER A 158 -11.10 -22.77 -25.92
N ALA A 159 -12.22 -23.45 -25.71
CA ALA A 159 -12.32 -24.91 -25.87
C ALA A 159 -11.98 -25.40 -27.29
N ASP A 160 -12.15 -24.53 -28.29
CA ASP A 160 -11.79 -24.79 -29.70
C ASP A 160 -10.33 -24.38 -30.04
N GLY A 161 -9.51 -24.09 -29.02
CA GLY A 161 -8.09 -23.80 -29.18
C GLY A 161 -7.74 -22.36 -29.59
N ARG A 162 -8.70 -21.42 -29.60
CA ARG A 162 -8.48 -20.01 -29.99
C ARG A 162 -8.00 -19.19 -28.81
N PRO A 163 -6.88 -18.49 -28.92
CA PRO A 163 -6.46 -17.55 -27.89
C PRO A 163 -7.37 -16.32 -27.87
N TYR A 164 -7.66 -15.83 -26.67
CA TYR A 164 -8.43 -14.61 -26.46
C TYR A 164 -7.82 -13.75 -25.36
N LEU A 165 -8.08 -12.44 -25.46
CA LEU A 165 -7.75 -11.47 -24.43
C LEU A 165 -9.04 -10.77 -24.01
N ALA A 166 -9.37 -10.84 -22.72
CA ALA A 166 -10.50 -10.13 -22.11
C ALA A 166 -10.00 -8.82 -21.49
N LEU A 167 -10.41 -7.72 -22.10
CA LEU A 167 -9.98 -6.37 -21.77
C LEU A 167 -11.16 -5.56 -21.20
N GLU A 168 -10.85 -4.49 -20.51
CA GLU A 168 -11.81 -3.46 -20.12
C GLU A 168 -12.53 -2.93 -21.36
N TYR A 169 -13.85 -3.05 -21.41
CA TYR A 169 -14.62 -2.38 -22.43
C TYR A 169 -14.72 -0.90 -22.11
N VAL A 170 -14.18 -0.08 -22.98
CA VAL A 170 -14.19 1.38 -22.84
C VAL A 170 -15.21 1.96 -23.81
N GLU A 171 -16.26 2.53 -23.28
CA GLU A 171 -17.25 3.28 -24.06
C GLU A 171 -16.77 4.73 -24.22
N GLY A 172 -16.58 5.12 -25.49
CA GLY A 172 -16.06 6.44 -25.81
C GLY A 172 -15.77 6.63 -27.29
N GLU A 173 -15.12 7.73 -27.60
CA GLU A 173 -14.73 8.12 -28.95
C GLU A 173 -13.20 8.15 -29.05
N SER A 174 -12.64 7.99 -30.27
CA SER A 174 -11.19 8.16 -30.43
C SER A 174 -10.77 9.59 -30.04
N LEU A 175 -9.52 9.74 -29.55
CA LEU A 175 -8.99 11.04 -29.11
C LEU A 175 -9.20 12.15 -30.14
N LEU A 176 -8.99 11.86 -31.42
CA LEU A 176 -9.17 12.83 -32.50
C LEU A 176 -10.64 13.19 -32.70
N GLU A 177 -11.52 12.19 -32.82
CA GLU A 177 -12.96 12.40 -32.98
C GLU A 177 -13.57 13.16 -31.79
N PHE A 178 -13.19 12.81 -30.56
CA PHE A 178 -13.64 13.51 -29.37
C PHE A 178 -13.29 15.00 -29.39
N CYS A 179 -12.03 15.30 -29.81
CA CYS A 179 -11.56 16.68 -29.91
C CYS A 179 -12.21 17.44 -31.09
N GLU A 180 -12.49 16.77 -32.21
CA GLU A 180 -13.11 17.37 -33.39
C GLU A 180 -14.60 17.63 -33.18
N LYS A 181 -15.36 16.62 -32.74
CA LYS A 181 -16.81 16.76 -32.49
C LYS A 181 -17.11 17.86 -31.47
N ARG A 182 -16.26 18.03 -30.43
CA ARG A 182 -16.43 19.05 -29.40
C ARG A 182 -15.69 20.36 -29.69
N GLN A 183 -15.05 20.47 -30.85
CA GLN A 183 -14.29 21.66 -31.27
C GLN A 183 -13.31 22.17 -30.20
N LEU A 184 -12.59 21.26 -29.52
CA LEU A 184 -11.76 21.62 -28.37
C LEU A 184 -10.61 22.54 -28.79
N PRO A 185 -10.32 23.59 -27.99
CA PRO A 185 -9.18 24.46 -28.26
C PRO A 185 -7.86 23.74 -27.98
N PRO A 186 -6.70 24.21 -28.55
CA PRO A 186 -5.40 23.55 -28.42
C PRO A 186 -5.01 23.20 -26.98
N ARG A 187 -5.30 24.08 -26.03
CA ARG A 187 -5.00 23.86 -24.61
C ARG A 187 -5.70 22.62 -24.07
N LYS A 188 -6.97 22.44 -24.36
CA LYS A 188 -7.75 21.30 -23.90
C LYS A 188 -7.30 20.00 -24.56
N ARG A 189 -6.90 20.07 -25.85
CA ARG A 189 -6.33 18.92 -26.56
C ARG A 189 -5.02 18.46 -25.91
N ILE A 190 -4.17 19.40 -25.48
CA ILE A 190 -2.92 19.08 -24.78
C ILE A 190 -3.20 18.50 -23.37
N GLU A 191 -4.23 18.98 -22.66
CA GLU A 191 -4.63 18.43 -21.35
C GLU A 191 -5.08 16.95 -21.48
N LEU A 192 -5.82 16.58 -22.53
CA LEU A 192 -6.15 15.19 -22.85
C LEU A 192 -4.90 14.39 -23.24
N PHE A 193 -4.06 14.97 -24.08
CA PHE A 193 -2.82 14.32 -24.50
C PHE A 193 -1.87 14.03 -23.33
N LEU A 194 -1.84 14.88 -22.31
CA LEU A 194 -1.07 14.62 -21.10
C LEU A 194 -1.53 13.36 -20.34
N GLN A 195 -2.81 13.00 -20.42
CA GLN A 195 -3.27 11.73 -19.84
C GLN A 195 -2.69 10.54 -20.64
N VAL A 196 -2.60 10.67 -21.97
CA VAL A 196 -1.93 9.67 -22.83
C VAL A 196 -0.46 9.52 -22.44
N LEU A 197 0.24 10.65 -22.31
CA LEU A 197 1.66 10.66 -21.94
C LEU A 197 1.90 9.99 -20.58
N ARG A 198 1.02 10.23 -19.59
CA ARG A 198 1.10 9.57 -18.28
C ARG A 198 0.90 8.07 -18.37
N ALA A 199 -0.06 7.62 -19.18
CA ALA A 199 -0.29 6.20 -19.43
C ALA A 199 0.95 5.52 -20.06
N VAL A 200 1.51 6.12 -21.10
CA VAL A 200 2.70 5.59 -21.78
C VAL A 200 3.94 5.66 -20.87
N HIS A 201 4.12 6.76 -20.14
CA HIS A 201 5.19 6.87 -19.16
C HIS A 201 5.10 5.76 -18.09
N TYR A 202 3.90 5.49 -17.56
CA TYR A 202 3.68 4.40 -16.62
C TYR A 202 4.06 3.04 -17.23
N ALA A 203 3.66 2.78 -18.49
CA ALA A 203 4.05 1.56 -19.18
C ALA A 203 5.58 1.46 -19.34
N HIS A 204 6.25 2.55 -19.72
CA HIS A 204 7.71 2.60 -19.82
C HIS A 204 8.40 2.38 -18.46
N SER A 205 7.84 2.92 -17.38
CA SER A 205 8.33 2.67 -16.02
C SER A 205 8.17 1.22 -15.57
N SER A 206 7.22 0.51 -16.20
CA SER A 206 6.99 -0.93 -16.05
C SER A 206 7.73 -1.75 -17.11
N LEU A 207 8.66 -1.13 -17.86
CA LEU A 207 9.50 -1.75 -18.89
C LEU A 207 8.73 -2.22 -20.14
N VAL A 208 7.56 -1.66 -20.39
CA VAL A 208 6.71 -1.98 -21.53
C VAL A 208 6.74 -0.85 -22.54
N ILE A 209 7.20 -1.14 -23.76
CA ILE A 209 7.12 -0.24 -24.90
C ILE A 209 5.85 -0.60 -25.68
N HIS A 210 5.02 0.40 -26.02
CA HIS A 210 3.72 0.15 -26.67
C HIS A 210 3.82 -0.30 -28.13
N ARG A 211 4.73 0.31 -28.90
CA ARG A 211 5.09 -0.04 -30.32
C ARG A 211 3.99 0.15 -31.36
N ASP A 212 2.75 0.43 -30.98
CA ASP A 212 1.61 0.66 -31.90
C ASP A 212 0.70 1.78 -31.39
N ILE A 213 1.29 2.91 -30.97
CA ILE A 213 0.52 4.07 -30.52
C ILE A 213 -0.09 4.77 -31.74
N LYS A 214 -1.43 4.79 -31.78
CA LYS A 214 -2.22 5.43 -32.84
C LYS A 214 -3.56 5.92 -32.28
N PRO A 215 -4.24 6.87 -32.90
CA PRO A 215 -5.49 7.44 -32.39
C PRO A 215 -6.59 6.42 -32.11
N SER A 216 -6.71 5.37 -32.91
CA SER A 216 -7.70 4.30 -32.70
C SER A 216 -7.48 3.48 -31.43
N ASN A 217 -6.26 3.53 -30.88
CA ASN A 217 -5.89 2.87 -29.62
C ASN A 217 -6.00 3.81 -28.42
N ILE A 218 -6.54 5.02 -28.60
CA ILE A 218 -6.71 6.03 -27.55
C ILE A 218 -8.18 6.45 -27.53
N ILE A 219 -8.93 5.95 -26.56
CA ILE A 219 -10.35 6.27 -26.37
C ILE A 219 -10.51 7.31 -25.26
N VAL A 220 -11.45 8.23 -25.49
CA VAL A 220 -11.86 9.23 -24.51
C VAL A 220 -13.30 8.97 -24.11
N THR A 221 -13.55 8.74 -22.84
CA THR A 221 -14.90 8.55 -22.30
C THR A 221 -15.71 9.84 -22.30
N ALA A 222 -17.02 9.73 -22.09
CA ALA A 222 -17.90 10.92 -21.97
C ALA A 222 -17.47 11.86 -20.83
N ALA A 223 -16.81 11.34 -19.79
CA ALA A 223 -16.26 12.11 -18.67
C ALA A 223 -14.96 12.87 -19.02
N GLY A 224 -14.38 12.64 -20.20
CA GLY A 224 -13.08 13.23 -20.59
C GLY A 224 -11.87 12.47 -20.05
N GLU A 225 -12.04 11.24 -19.65
CA GLU A 225 -10.96 10.37 -19.23
C GLU A 225 -10.40 9.60 -20.42
N VAL A 226 -9.08 9.62 -20.57
CA VAL A 226 -8.39 8.89 -21.62
C VAL A 226 -8.12 7.45 -21.18
N LYS A 227 -8.36 6.51 -22.08
CA LYS A 227 -7.97 5.10 -21.93
C LYS A 227 -7.13 4.67 -23.14
N LEU A 228 -5.92 4.22 -22.86
CA LEU A 228 -5.00 3.65 -23.83
C LEU A 228 -5.31 2.16 -23.98
N LEU A 229 -5.55 1.74 -25.23
CA LEU A 229 -5.86 0.36 -25.60
C LEU A 229 -4.64 -0.30 -26.23
N ASP A 230 -4.66 -1.63 -26.31
CA ASP A 230 -3.87 -2.48 -27.23
C ASP A 230 -2.37 -2.16 -27.31
N PHE A 231 -1.58 -2.63 -26.35
CA PHE A 231 -0.13 -2.75 -26.49
C PHE A 231 0.21 -3.73 -27.63
N GLY A 232 1.09 -3.33 -28.55
CA GLY A 232 1.32 -3.95 -29.86
C GLY A 232 1.85 -5.40 -29.89
N ILE A 233 1.24 -6.29 -29.11
CA ILE A 233 1.58 -7.72 -28.93
C ILE A 233 1.74 -8.46 -30.26
N ALA A 234 0.85 -8.24 -31.22
CA ALA A 234 0.84 -8.95 -32.49
C ALA A 234 2.00 -8.56 -33.45
N LYS A 235 2.60 -7.38 -33.28
CA LYS A 235 3.76 -6.94 -34.13
C LYS A 235 5.08 -7.67 -33.78
N LEU A 236 5.19 -8.24 -32.58
CA LEU A 236 6.36 -9.05 -32.21
C LEU A 236 6.30 -10.46 -32.82
N ILE A 237 5.10 -10.95 -33.08
CA ILE A 237 4.86 -12.27 -33.66
C ILE A 237 5.13 -12.26 -35.17
N ASP A 238 4.83 -11.15 -35.84
CA ASP A 238 4.84 -11.03 -37.31
C ASP A 238 6.25 -10.85 -37.97
N LYS A 239 7.29 -10.52 -37.19
CA LYS A 239 8.67 -10.29 -37.71
C LYS A 239 9.36 -11.55 -38.24
N GLN A 240 8.84 -12.76 -38.00
CA GLN A 240 9.47 -14.01 -38.49
C GLN A 240 8.59 -14.85 -39.44
N THR A 241 7.37 -14.43 -39.73
CA THR A 241 6.48 -15.15 -40.66
C THR A 241 6.28 -14.37 -41.96
N ARG A 242 7.34 -14.20 -42.71
CA ARG A 242 7.22 -13.82 -44.15
C ARG A 242 7.02 -15.10 -44.96
N SER A 243 5.76 -15.50 -45.18
CA SER A 243 5.39 -16.24 -46.40
C SER A 243 3.86 -16.28 -46.58
N THR A 244 3.45 -15.80 -47.76
CA THR A 244 2.36 -16.19 -48.66
C THR A 244 0.89 -15.98 -48.25
N GLU A 245 0.23 -15.27 -49.17
CA GLU A 245 -1.20 -15.25 -49.50
C GLU A 245 -2.17 -14.42 -48.62
N ARG A 246 -2.13 -13.12 -48.86
CA ARG A 246 -3.28 -12.24 -48.68
C ARG A 246 -3.41 -11.32 -49.90
N THR A 247 -4.62 -11.08 -50.37
CA THR A 247 -4.95 -10.27 -51.56
C THR A 247 -4.26 -8.91 -51.52
N GLU A 248 -3.53 -8.54 -52.57
CA GLU A 248 -2.62 -7.38 -52.64
C GLU A 248 -3.26 -6.04 -52.22
N LEU A 249 -4.53 -5.82 -52.50
CA LEU A 249 -5.26 -4.59 -52.14
C LEU A 249 -5.48 -4.40 -50.61
N THR A 250 -5.77 -5.47 -49.88
CA THR A 250 -5.96 -5.42 -48.39
C THR A 250 -4.62 -5.27 -47.69
N LYS A 251 -3.54 -5.80 -48.22
CA LYS A 251 -2.16 -5.63 -47.74
C LYS A 251 -1.68 -4.19 -47.88
N VAL A 252 -2.00 -3.52 -48.98
CA VAL A 252 -1.54 -2.15 -49.30
C VAL A 252 -2.25 -1.12 -48.38
N TYR A 253 -3.59 -1.21 -48.19
CA TYR A 253 -4.34 -0.28 -47.34
C TYR A 253 -4.07 -0.48 -45.84
N GLY A 254 -4.01 -1.70 -45.36
CA GLY A 254 -3.68 -2.01 -43.97
C GLY A 254 -2.24 -1.62 -43.62
N ARG A 255 -1.28 -1.77 -44.54
CA ARG A 255 0.11 -1.37 -44.37
C ARG A 255 0.27 0.16 -44.35
N LEU A 256 -0.47 0.90 -45.18
CA LEU A 256 -0.50 2.36 -45.20
C LEU A 256 -1.03 2.95 -43.88
N MET A 257 -2.10 2.39 -43.29
CA MET A 257 -2.69 2.88 -42.05
C MET A 257 -1.80 2.64 -40.83
N THR A 258 -1.05 1.54 -40.80
CA THR A 258 -0.14 1.22 -39.70
C THR A 258 1.19 1.97 -39.81
N LEU A 259 1.67 2.24 -41.00
CA LEU A 259 2.91 3.00 -41.25
C LEU A 259 2.77 4.49 -40.91
N SER A 260 1.57 5.04 -40.91
CA SER A 260 1.34 6.47 -40.73
C SER A 260 1.79 7.05 -39.37
N TYR A 261 1.93 6.22 -38.38
CA TYR A 261 2.39 6.61 -37.00
C TYR A 261 3.72 5.89 -36.65
N ALA A 262 4.29 5.13 -37.57
CA ALA A 262 5.52 4.39 -37.35
C ALA A 262 6.72 5.33 -37.26
N SER A 263 7.65 5.03 -36.39
CA SER A 263 8.93 5.73 -36.32
C SER A 263 9.90 5.27 -37.41
N PRO A 264 10.95 6.06 -37.75
CA PRO A 264 11.96 5.68 -38.73
C PRO A 264 12.62 4.33 -38.44
N GLU A 265 12.95 4.05 -37.17
CA GLU A 265 13.53 2.78 -36.76
C GLU A 265 12.55 1.59 -36.91
N GLN A 266 11.24 1.82 -36.81
CA GLN A 266 10.23 0.78 -37.09
C GLN A 266 10.16 0.46 -38.57
N VAL A 267 10.28 1.48 -39.42
CA VAL A 267 10.30 1.32 -40.90
C VAL A 267 11.56 0.58 -41.32
N LEU A 268 12.72 0.89 -40.72
CA LEU A 268 14.01 0.24 -40.99
C LEU A 268 14.13 -1.15 -40.41
N GLY A 269 13.29 -1.49 -39.44
CA GLY A 269 13.38 -2.76 -38.72
C GLY A 269 14.50 -2.81 -37.67
N GLU A 270 14.98 -1.65 -37.23
CA GLU A 270 16.00 -1.49 -36.19
C GLU A 270 15.48 -1.81 -34.78
N SER A 271 16.37 -1.77 -33.79
CA SER A 271 16.00 -2.01 -32.40
C SER A 271 15.06 -0.91 -31.87
N LEU A 272 13.91 -1.32 -31.29
CA LEU A 272 12.90 -0.40 -30.80
C LEU A 272 13.18 -0.04 -29.34
N THR A 273 13.13 1.26 -29.04
CA THR A 273 13.31 1.81 -27.69
C THR A 273 12.11 2.66 -27.28
N THR A 274 12.12 3.23 -26.08
CA THR A 274 11.10 4.19 -25.64
C THR A 274 10.99 5.43 -26.54
N ALA A 275 12.06 5.76 -27.29
CA ALA A 275 12.06 6.84 -28.25
C ALA A 275 11.16 6.57 -29.48
N THR A 276 10.86 5.30 -29.75
CA THR A 276 9.89 4.88 -30.78
C THR A 276 8.48 5.38 -30.43
N ASP A 277 8.04 5.18 -29.17
CA ASP A 277 6.74 5.65 -28.71
C ASP A 277 6.70 7.19 -28.64
N VAL A 278 7.82 7.85 -28.27
CA VAL A 278 7.93 9.32 -28.31
C VAL A 278 7.65 9.85 -29.72
N TYR A 279 8.16 9.21 -30.76
CA TYR A 279 7.91 9.60 -32.15
C TYR A 279 6.43 9.44 -32.52
N SER A 280 5.84 8.29 -32.25
CA SER A 280 4.41 8.01 -32.51
C SER A 280 3.51 9.01 -31.79
N LEU A 281 3.82 9.33 -30.53
CA LEU A 281 3.16 10.37 -29.74
C LEU A 281 3.35 11.76 -30.37
N GLY A 282 4.52 12.05 -30.92
CA GLY A 282 4.79 13.27 -31.70
C GLY A 282 3.90 13.40 -32.93
N VAL A 283 3.69 12.32 -33.69
CA VAL A 283 2.77 12.27 -34.84
C VAL A 283 1.33 12.52 -34.40
N ILE A 284 0.89 11.88 -33.31
CA ILE A 284 -0.46 12.09 -32.76
C ILE A 284 -0.65 13.52 -32.26
N LEU A 285 0.33 14.09 -31.57
CA LEU A 285 0.27 15.47 -31.11
C LEU A 285 0.19 16.45 -32.29
N PHE A 286 0.96 16.19 -33.35
CA PHE A 286 0.89 16.97 -34.57
C PHE A 286 -0.54 16.94 -35.15
N GLU A 287 -1.08 15.75 -35.38
CA GLU A 287 -2.43 15.56 -35.95
C GLU A 287 -3.51 16.14 -35.01
N LEU A 288 -3.38 15.97 -33.71
CA LEU A 288 -4.28 16.55 -32.72
C LEU A 288 -4.34 18.09 -32.77
N LEU A 289 -3.22 18.73 -33.11
CA LEU A 289 -3.11 20.18 -33.18
C LEU A 289 -3.45 20.76 -34.55
N THR A 290 -3.34 19.97 -35.62
CA THR A 290 -3.46 20.47 -37.01
C THR A 290 -4.56 19.82 -37.83
N GLY A 291 -5.07 18.66 -37.44
CA GLY A 291 -6.00 17.82 -38.20
C GLY A 291 -5.38 17.13 -39.41
N THR A 292 -4.04 17.17 -39.55
CA THR A 292 -3.31 16.55 -40.64
C THR A 292 -2.06 15.85 -40.08
N ARG A 293 -1.48 14.93 -40.89
CA ARG A 293 -0.22 14.29 -40.53
C ARG A 293 0.98 15.14 -40.87
N PRO A 294 2.16 14.89 -40.27
CA PRO A 294 3.34 15.75 -40.42
C PRO A 294 4.01 15.65 -41.81
N TYR A 295 3.55 14.72 -42.64
CA TYR A 295 4.15 14.45 -43.97
C TYR A 295 3.28 14.99 -45.11
N ARG A 296 3.93 15.49 -46.16
CA ARG A 296 3.27 15.86 -47.42
C ARG A 296 3.46 14.76 -48.43
N LEU A 297 2.39 14.07 -48.77
CA LEU A 297 2.39 13.06 -49.83
C LEU A 297 1.74 13.63 -51.10
N LYS A 298 2.39 13.44 -52.25
CA LYS A 298 1.85 13.90 -53.54
C LYS A 298 0.92 12.85 -54.19
N ARG A 299 1.22 11.58 -54.00
CA ARG A 299 0.50 10.45 -54.60
C ARG A 299 -0.16 9.54 -53.57
N GLY A 300 0.12 9.70 -52.30
CA GLY A 300 -0.47 8.94 -51.20
C GLY A 300 -0.07 7.45 -51.18
N THR A 301 1.06 7.08 -51.73
CA THR A 301 1.53 5.69 -51.79
C THR A 301 2.31 5.33 -50.53
N ALA A 302 2.36 4.02 -50.19
CA ALA A 302 3.10 3.54 -49.02
C ALA A 302 4.61 3.84 -49.14
N ALA A 303 5.17 3.70 -50.36
CA ALA A 303 6.58 4.00 -50.61
C ALA A 303 6.91 5.48 -50.44
N GLU A 304 6.01 6.39 -50.87
CA GLU A 304 6.17 7.83 -50.62
C GLU A 304 6.09 8.20 -49.16
N LEU A 305 5.24 7.50 -48.38
CA LEU A 305 5.16 7.68 -46.94
C LEU A 305 6.43 7.17 -46.23
N GLU A 306 6.92 5.99 -46.60
CA GLU A 306 8.20 5.45 -46.12
C GLU A 306 9.35 6.42 -46.38
N GLU A 307 9.44 6.95 -47.63
CA GLU A 307 10.46 7.94 -48.01
C GLU A 307 10.32 9.25 -47.20
N ALA A 308 9.09 9.75 -46.99
CA ALA A 308 8.84 10.95 -46.20
C ALA A 308 9.22 10.79 -44.70
N ILE A 309 8.96 9.62 -44.11
CA ILE A 309 9.40 9.28 -42.77
C ILE A 309 10.93 9.22 -42.70
N MET A 310 11.55 8.62 -43.69
CA MET A 310 13.00 8.42 -43.79
C MET A 310 13.78 9.70 -44.04
N THR A 311 13.25 10.62 -44.84
CA THR A 311 13.89 11.92 -45.11
C THR A 311 13.75 12.92 -44.00
N GLY A 312 12.83 12.68 -43.03
CA GLY A 312 12.61 13.57 -41.89
C GLY A 312 12.00 14.92 -42.30
N ALA A 313 11.36 15.01 -43.46
CA ALA A 313 10.73 16.25 -43.95
C ALA A 313 9.41 16.53 -43.27
N THR A 314 9.47 16.81 -41.95
CA THR A 314 8.30 17.12 -41.12
C THR A 314 7.93 18.60 -41.26
N LEU A 315 6.61 18.87 -41.36
CA LEU A 315 6.06 20.22 -41.32
C LEU A 315 6.02 20.75 -39.89
N ARG A 316 6.10 22.06 -39.72
CA ARG A 316 5.75 22.68 -38.45
C ARG A 316 4.24 22.75 -38.27
N PRO A 317 3.67 22.44 -37.07
CA PRO A 317 2.24 22.50 -36.82
C PRO A 317 1.59 23.83 -37.22
N SER A 318 2.24 24.97 -36.96
CA SER A 318 1.73 26.29 -37.31
C SER A 318 1.60 26.51 -38.84
N HIS A 319 2.31 25.76 -39.68
CA HIS A 319 2.23 25.83 -41.14
C HIS A 319 1.28 24.80 -41.74
N ALA A 320 0.98 23.73 -41.00
CA ALA A 320 0.16 22.64 -41.47
C ALA A 320 -1.35 22.83 -41.21
N VAL A 321 -1.72 23.57 -40.18
CA VAL A 321 -3.12 23.76 -39.81
C VAL A 321 -3.92 24.48 -40.88
N THR A 322 -5.08 23.90 -41.26
CA THR A 322 -5.97 24.39 -42.34
C THR A 322 -7.16 25.17 -41.76
N ALA A 323 -7.81 25.97 -42.62
CA ALA A 323 -9.01 26.70 -42.24
C ALA A 323 -10.19 25.79 -41.82
N LYS A 324 -10.31 24.64 -42.51
CA LYS A 324 -11.33 23.63 -42.23
C LYS A 324 -11.21 23.08 -40.79
N PHE A 325 -9.99 22.84 -40.32
CA PHE A 325 -9.72 22.33 -38.99
C PHE A 325 -9.87 23.39 -37.88
N ALA A 326 -9.42 24.62 -38.17
CA ALA A 326 -9.46 25.71 -37.19
C ALA A 326 -10.85 26.36 -37.03
N GLY A 327 -11.82 25.99 -37.86
CA GLY A 327 -13.17 26.59 -37.92
C GLY A 327 -13.37 27.50 -39.14
N THR A 328 -14.62 27.90 -39.40
CA THR A 328 -15.02 28.58 -40.64
C THR A 328 -14.65 30.07 -40.72
N ALA A 329 -14.21 30.68 -39.62
CA ALA A 329 -13.84 32.10 -39.58
C ALA A 329 -12.34 32.33 -39.80
N SER A 330 -11.96 33.23 -40.73
CA SER A 330 -10.57 33.55 -41.05
C SER A 330 -9.73 34.04 -39.83
N THR A 331 -10.37 34.73 -38.91
CA THR A 331 -9.79 35.16 -37.64
C THR A 331 -9.46 34.00 -36.73
N THR A 332 -10.12 32.88 -36.86
CA THR A 332 -9.88 31.69 -36.05
C THR A 332 -8.62 30.94 -36.50
N LEU A 333 -8.38 30.85 -37.81
CA LEU A 333 -7.17 30.23 -38.37
C LEU A 333 -5.90 31.02 -37.97
N SER A 334 -5.92 32.34 -38.06
CA SER A 334 -4.77 33.19 -37.69
C SER A 334 -4.47 33.13 -36.19
N LYS A 335 -5.51 33.06 -35.36
CA LYS A 335 -5.39 32.87 -33.92
C LYS A 335 -4.81 31.48 -33.58
N TRP A 336 -5.28 30.44 -34.29
CA TRP A 336 -4.79 29.07 -34.08
C TRP A 336 -3.32 28.94 -34.48
N ARG A 337 -2.93 29.45 -35.67
CA ARG A 337 -1.53 29.51 -36.14
C ARG A 337 -0.63 30.24 -35.16
N ARG A 338 -1.12 31.36 -34.59
CA ARG A 338 -0.35 32.12 -33.58
C ARG A 338 -0.14 31.33 -32.29
N ILE A 339 -1.12 30.53 -31.86
CA ILE A 339 -1.00 29.67 -30.68
C ILE A 339 0.01 28.55 -30.91
N LEU A 340 0.01 27.96 -32.11
CA LEU A 340 0.94 26.86 -32.45
C LEU A 340 2.36 27.35 -32.64
N ARG A 341 2.54 28.57 -33.19
CA ARG A 341 3.88 29.11 -33.52
C ARG A 341 4.72 29.27 -32.23
N GLY A 342 5.92 28.72 -32.28
CA GLY A 342 6.92 28.81 -31.20
C GLY A 342 7.02 27.52 -30.39
N ASP A 343 6.54 27.53 -29.16
CA ASP A 343 6.76 26.42 -28.22
C ASP A 343 6.16 25.11 -28.71
N LEU A 344 4.90 25.15 -29.18
CA LEU A 344 4.25 23.92 -29.68
C LEU A 344 4.90 23.39 -30.95
N ASP A 345 5.30 24.31 -31.87
CA ASP A 345 6.08 23.90 -33.04
C ASP A 345 7.36 23.16 -32.61
N THR A 346 8.07 23.70 -31.63
CA THR A 346 9.35 23.14 -31.18
C THR A 346 9.19 21.83 -30.43
N ILE A 347 8.16 21.73 -29.56
CA ILE A 347 7.82 20.49 -28.84
C ILE A 347 7.56 19.35 -29.85
N VAL A 348 6.69 19.62 -30.82
CA VAL A 348 6.29 18.59 -31.80
C VAL A 348 7.46 18.23 -32.72
N VAL A 349 8.19 19.22 -33.24
CA VAL A 349 9.34 18.96 -34.11
C VAL A 349 10.40 18.13 -33.39
N ARG A 350 10.69 18.44 -32.12
CA ARG A 350 11.64 17.64 -31.31
C ARG A 350 11.17 16.21 -31.09
N ALA A 351 9.89 16.00 -30.88
CA ALA A 351 9.35 14.62 -30.74
C ALA A 351 9.45 13.82 -32.06
N LEU A 352 9.41 14.54 -33.21
CA LEU A 352 9.48 14.00 -34.58
C LEU A 352 10.89 13.98 -35.16
N GLU A 353 11.94 14.25 -34.36
CA GLU A 353 13.32 14.14 -34.88
C GLU A 353 13.61 12.73 -35.37
N ARG A 354 14.35 12.67 -36.50
CA ARG A 354 14.69 11.39 -37.14
C ARG A 354 15.57 10.53 -36.25
N ASP A 355 16.64 11.14 -35.72
CA ASP A 355 17.56 10.48 -34.78
C ASP A 355 16.89 10.31 -33.40
N PRO A 356 16.71 9.09 -32.91
CA PRO A 356 16.16 8.85 -31.57
C PRO A 356 16.88 9.61 -30.45
N ALA A 357 18.19 9.83 -30.59
CA ALA A 357 19.00 10.54 -29.58
C ALA A 357 18.70 12.06 -29.52
N GLN A 358 18.15 12.65 -30.58
CA GLN A 358 17.75 14.06 -30.63
C GLN A 358 16.31 14.28 -30.15
N ARG A 359 15.51 13.24 -30.00
CA ARG A 359 14.15 13.31 -29.46
C ARG A 359 14.16 13.61 -27.96
N TYR A 360 13.01 13.61 -27.34
CA TYR A 360 12.92 13.59 -25.88
C TYR A 360 13.46 12.26 -25.32
N PRO A 361 14.27 12.32 -24.26
CA PRO A 361 14.86 11.11 -23.67
C PRO A 361 13.82 10.17 -23.03
N SER A 362 12.63 10.67 -22.75
CA SER A 362 11.50 9.91 -22.21
C SER A 362 10.17 10.57 -22.55
N VAL A 363 9.09 9.81 -22.45
CA VAL A 363 7.71 10.35 -22.56
C VAL A 363 7.41 11.36 -21.46
N ASP A 364 8.00 11.19 -20.26
CA ASP A 364 7.88 12.17 -19.17
C ASP A 364 8.51 13.52 -19.53
N ALA A 365 9.66 13.53 -20.20
CA ALA A 365 10.29 14.76 -20.65
C ALA A 365 9.41 15.52 -21.67
N LEU A 366 8.71 14.80 -22.56
CA LEU A 366 7.70 15.37 -23.46
C LEU A 366 6.48 15.90 -22.66
N ALA A 367 6.02 15.16 -21.67
CA ALA A 367 4.92 15.58 -20.81
C ALA A 367 5.27 16.87 -20.03
N GLN A 368 6.47 16.94 -19.48
CA GLN A 368 6.97 18.13 -18.80
C GLN A 368 6.96 19.37 -19.70
N ASP A 369 7.37 19.26 -20.96
CA ASP A 369 7.35 20.38 -21.89
C ASP A 369 5.91 20.79 -22.27
N CYS A 370 5.00 19.84 -22.43
CA CYS A 370 3.57 20.10 -22.59
C CYS A 370 2.98 20.82 -21.35
N GLU A 371 3.32 20.38 -20.14
CA GLU A 371 2.92 21.06 -18.91
C GLU A 371 3.53 22.48 -18.78
N ARG A 372 4.81 22.65 -19.12
CA ARG A 372 5.48 23.95 -19.16
C ARG A 372 4.75 24.91 -20.11
N TYR A 373 4.40 24.45 -21.29
CA TYR A 373 3.59 25.23 -22.20
C TYR A 373 2.26 25.64 -21.60
N LEU A 374 1.50 24.71 -21.01
CA LEU A 374 0.22 25.01 -20.37
C LEU A 374 0.34 26.02 -19.22
N LYS A 375 1.47 25.98 -18.49
CA LYS A 375 1.79 26.90 -17.41
C LYS A 375 2.42 28.21 -17.91
N GLY A 376 2.66 28.37 -19.23
CA GLY A 376 3.33 29.54 -19.82
C GLY A 376 4.81 29.67 -19.43
N LEU A 377 5.45 28.58 -19.06
CA LEU A 377 6.87 28.50 -18.72
C LEU A 377 7.73 28.29 -19.99
N PRO A 378 9.01 28.66 -19.98
CA PRO A 378 9.92 28.32 -21.07
C PRO A 378 10.01 26.81 -21.24
N VAL A 379 9.80 26.32 -22.46
CA VAL A 379 9.92 24.89 -22.78
C VAL A 379 11.38 24.49 -22.93
N LEU A 380 11.71 23.25 -22.58
CA LEU A 380 13.09 22.72 -22.67
C LEU A 380 13.51 22.41 -24.09
N ALA A 381 12.55 22.20 -24.98
CA ALA A 381 12.80 21.99 -26.41
C ALA A 381 13.40 23.22 -27.12
N GLN A 382 13.17 24.43 -26.58
CA GLN A 382 13.72 25.65 -27.18
C GLN A 382 15.11 26.00 -26.62
N PRO A 383 16.06 26.50 -27.48
CA PRO A 383 17.31 27.07 -27.00
C PRO A 383 17.05 28.15 -25.97
N GLN A 384 17.75 28.08 -24.83
CA GLN A 384 17.57 28.95 -23.67
C GLN A 384 18.14 30.38 -23.93
N ARG A 385 17.58 31.13 -24.88
CA ARG A 385 17.96 32.51 -25.17
C ARG A 385 17.39 33.46 -24.10
N PRO A 386 18.17 34.42 -23.56
CA PRO A 386 17.70 35.32 -22.50
C PRO A 386 16.49 36.15 -22.93
N LEU A 387 16.40 36.56 -24.19
CA LEU A 387 15.25 37.29 -24.76
C LEU A 387 13.94 36.45 -24.75
N TYR A 388 14.03 35.15 -24.96
CA TYR A 388 12.86 34.26 -24.90
C TYR A 388 12.31 34.15 -23.48
N ARG A 389 13.19 34.05 -22.47
CA ARG A 389 12.78 34.06 -21.07
C ARG A 389 12.13 35.41 -20.67
N LEU A 390 12.69 36.51 -21.19
CA LEU A 390 12.18 37.87 -20.94
C LEU A 390 10.80 38.06 -21.57
N THR A 391 10.57 37.62 -22.79
CA THR A 391 9.26 37.75 -23.47
C THR A 391 8.18 36.91 -22.80
N LYS A 392 8.50 35.72 -22.28
CA LYS A 392 7.57 34.88 -21.48
C LYS A 392 7.27 35.55 -20.12
N PHE A 393 8.24 36.16 -19.53
CA PHE A 393 8.08 36.92 -18.29
C PHE A 393 7.17 38.14 -18.48
N VAL A 394 7.44 38.96 -19.53
CA VAL A 394 6.64 40.15 -19.88
C VAL A 394 5.20 39.77 -20.28
N GLY A 395 5.01 38.67 -21.02
CA GLY A 395 3.66 38.19 -21.42
C GLY A 395 2.78 37.83 -20.24
N ARG A 396 3.34 37.34 -19.13
CA ARG A 396 2.63 37.04 -17.89
C ARG A 396 2.27 38.25 -17.06
N HIS A 397 3.06 39.36 -17.21
CA HIS A 397 2.97 40.54 -16.35
C HIS A 397 2.52 41.81 -17.06
N ARG A 398 1.65 41.71 -18.11
CA ARG A 398 1.20 42.87 -18.89
C ARG A 398 0.56 43.97 -18.05
N LEU A 399 -0.08 43.60 -16.93
CA LEU A 399 -0.65 44.61 -15.99
C LEU A 399 0.45 45.29 -15.17
N ALA A 400 1.61 44.66 -14.98
CA ALA A 400 2.72 45.25 -14.22
C ALA A 400 3.45 46.36 -14.99
N LEU A 401 3.46 46.31 -16.34
CA LEU A 401 4.08 47.37 -17.14
C LEU A 401 3.25 48.66 -17.17
N GLY A 402 1.91 48.61 -17.06
CA GLY A 402 1.05 49.77 -16.85
C GLY A 402 1.24 50.42 -15.47
N ALA A 403 1.58 49.62 -14.48
CA ALA A 403 1.90 50.09 -13.13
C ALA A 403 3.30 50.68 -13.03
N ALA A 404 4.24 50.35 -13.96
CA ALA A 404 5.61 50.83 -13.94
C ALA A 404 5.69 52.38 -14.12
N THR A 405 4.73 52.97 -14.81
CA THR A 405 4.66 54.44 -14.94
C THR A 405 4.18 55.12 -13.63
N ALA A 406 3.36 54.43 -12.85
CA ALA A 406 2.96 54.85 -11.50
C ALA A 406 4.09 54.61 -10.47
N VAL A 407 4.99 53.67 -10.75
CA VAL A 407 6.11 53.27 -9.89
C VAL A 407 7.25 54.28 -9.85
N VAL A 408 7.42 55.18 -10.87
CA VAL A 408 8.44 56.27 -10.82
C VAL A 408 8.14 57.24 -9.68
N VAL A 409 6.88 57.45 -9.34
CA VAL A 409 6.49 58.27 -8.17
C VAL A 409 6.62 57.46 -6.85
N ALA A 410 6.40 56.15 -6.91
CA ALA A 410 6.58 55.27 -5.76
C ALA A 410 8.04 54.90 -5.49
N LEU A 411 8.97 55.11 -6.45
CA LEU A 411 10.39 54.75 -6.33
C LEU A 411 11.14 55.57 -5.26
N VAL A 412 10.70 56.80 -4.94
CA VAL A 412 11.36 57.62 -3.88
C VAL A 412 10.96 57.05 -2.49
N VAL A 413 9.73 56.62 -2.32
CA VAL A 413 9.27 55.91 -1.09
C VAL A 413 9.73 54.46 -1.08
N GLY A 414 9.80 53.84 -2.28
CA GLY A 414 10.25 52.43 -2.46
C GLY A 414 11.76 52.25 -2.24
N LEU A 415 12.60 53.27 -2.42
CA LEU A 415 14.04 53.14 -2.22
C LEU A 415 14.42 52.88 -0.74
N GLY A 416 13.72 53.58 0.18
CA GLY A 416 13.88 53.30 1.63
C GLY A 416 13.43 51.89 2.02
N MET A 417 12.32 51.44 1.42
CA MET A 417 11.77 50.09 1.65
C MET A 417 12.59 49.00 0.93
N ALA A 418 13.13 49.30 -0.26
CA ALA A 418 14.03 48.41 -1.01
C ALA A 418 15.38 48.23 -0.32
N LEU A 419 15.93 49.28 0.30
CA LEU A 419 17.17 49.17 1.08
C LEU A 419 16.97 48.33 2.37
N TRP A 420 15.80 48.46 2.99
CA TRP A 420 15.44 47.59 4.11
C TRP A 420 15.17 46.13 3.66
N GLN A 421 14.44 45.95 2.58
CA GLN A 421 14.17 44.60 2.00
C GLN A 421 15.46 43.95 1.43
N ALA A 422 16.38 44.76 0.86
CA ALA A 422 17.68 44.28 0.40
C ALA A 422 18.56 43.79 1.57
N ARG A 423 18.50 44.48 2.73
CA ARG A 423 19.18 43.97 3.93
C ARG A 423 18.59 42.68 4.44
N VAL A 424 17.25 42.55 4.47
CA VAL A 424 16.57 41.30 4.86
C VAL A 424 16.86 40.19 3.84
N ALA A 425 16.79 40.49 2.54
CA ALA A 425 17.10 39.53 1.47
C ALA A 425 18.58 39.10 1.45
N GLN A 426 19.52 40.03 1.78
CA GLN A 426 20.94 39.67 1.93
C GLN A 426 21.17 38.75 3.13
N GLN A 427 20.51 39.00 4.25
CA GLN A 427 20.57 38.09 5.40
C GLN A 427 20.01 36.71 5.08
N GLU A 428 18.89 36.67 4.36
CA GLU A 428 18.27 35.41 3.95
C GLU A 428 19.12 34.65 2.90
N ALA A 429 19.69 35.37 1.92
CA ALA A 429 20.60 34.79 0.93
C ALA A 429 21.92 34.32 1.56
N LEU A 430 22.40 35.00 2.59
CA LEU A 430 23.59 34.55 3.37
C LEU A 430 23.27 33.27 4.17
N LYS A 431 22.09 33.20 4.77
CA LYS A 431 21.62 31.99 5.45
C LYS A 431 21.55 30.81 4.47
N GLN A 432 20.85 30.95 3.34
CA GLN A 432 20.72 29.87 2.34
C GLN A 432 22.06 29.47 1.73
N ARG A 433 22.94 30.42 1.43
CA ARG A 433 24.30 30.14 0.93
C ARG A 433 25.13 29.41 1.97
N ALA A 434 25.02 29.79 3.25
CA ALA A 434 25.75 29.12 4.32
C ALA A 434 25.25 27.67 4.53
N VAL A 435 23.94 27.45 4.46
CA VAL A 435 23.33 26.10 4.51
C VAL A 435 23.79 25.26 3.31
N GLN A 436 23.73 25.83 2.10
CA GLN A 436 24.16 25.14 0.88
C GLN A 436 25.69 24.88 0.89
N ALA A 437 26.48 25.84 1.31
CA ALA A 437 27.92 25.67 1.45
C ALA A 437 28.27 24.60 2.51
N PHE A 438 27.54 24.61 3.63
CA PHE A 438 27.72 23.56 4.66
C PHE A 438 27.38 22.18 4.11
N LEU A 439 26.22 22.00 3.49
CA LEU A 439 25.83 20.71 2.88
C LEU A 439 26.83 20.29 1.80
N THR A 440 27.29 21.21 0.96
CA THR A 440 28.32 20.91 -0.05
C THR A 440 29.67 20.54 0.61
N SER A 441 30.03 21.20 1.72
CA SER A 441 31.28 20.91 2.45
C SER A 441 31.28 19.53 3.10
N LEU A 442 30.12 19.00 3.43
CA LEU A 442 29.99 17.63 3.94
C LEU A 442 30.43 16.58 2.90
N PHE A 443 30.13 16.86 1.62
CA PHE A 443 30.55 15.98 0.53
C PHE A 443 31.97 16.29 0.03
N ASP A 444 32.39 17.56 -0.06
CA ASP A 444 33.68 17.98 -0.64
C ASP A 444 34.90 17.65 0.25
N LYS A 445 34.80 17.86 1.58
CA LYS A 445 35.89 17.55 2.50
C LYS A 445 36.16 16.07 2.69
N ASN A 446 35.09 15.26 2.67
CA ASN A 446 35.25 13.80 2.79
C ASN A 446 35.89 13.17 1.55
N THR A 447 35.86 13.85 0.39
CA THR A 447 36.46 13.34 -0.86
C THR A 447 37.93 13.77 -1.03
N ARG A 448 38.37 14.88 -0.42
CA ARG A 448 39.69 15.49 -0.70
C ARG A 448 40.72 15.43 0.42
N LEU A 449 40.34 15.15 1.66
CA LEU A 449 41.23 15.22 2.82
C LEU A 449 41.50 13.89 3.53
N GLN A 450 40.85 12.79 3.13
CA GLN A 450 41.20 11.47 3.63
C GLN A 450 42.24 10.81 2.73
N ALA A 451 43.34 10.36 3.34
CA ALA A 451 44.44 9.64 2.67
C ALA A 451 44.00 8.30 2.05
N ASP A 452 42.76 7.85 2.33
CA ASP A 452 42.18 6.63 1.81
C ASP A 452 40.83 6.90 1.14
N ALA A 453 40.88 7.01 -0.19
CA ALA A 453 39.69 7.19 -1.02
C ALA A 453 38.70 6.01 -0.96
N ALA A 454 39.11 4.86 -0.45
CA ALA A 454 38.25 3.70 -0.25
C ALA A 454 37.37 3.90 0.99
N GLN A 455 37.90 4.46 2.06
CA GLN A 455 37.18 4.73 3.31
C GLN A 455 36.12 5.85 3.12
N ALA A 456 36.41 6.87 2.31
CA ALA A 456 35.45 7.92 1.96
C ALA A 456 34.26 7.41 1.11
N ARG A 457 34.47 6.37 0.31
CA ARG A 457 33.39 5.72 -0.47
C ARG A 457 32.52 4.75 0.33
N ALA A 458 33.02 4.28 1.46
CA ALA A 458 32.34 3.36 2.36
C ALA A 458 31.50 4.06 3.44
N MET A 459 31.61 5.40 3.55
CA MET A 459 30.92 6.18 4.56
C MET A 459 29.38 6.11 4.34
N THR A 460 28.68 5.71 5.35
CA THR A 460 27.21 5.64 5.34
C THR A 460 26.58 7.02 5.50
N VAL A 461 25.33 7.18 5.06
CA VAL A 461 24.55 8.42 5.31
C VAL A 461 24.45 8.72 6.80
N ARG A 462 24.40 7.70 7.64
CA ARG A 462 24.39 7.81 9.10
C ARG A 462 25.66 8.48 9.61
N GLU A 463 26.82 7.99 9.23
CA GLU A 463 28.12 8.54 9.64
C GLU A 463 28.29 9.99 9.15
N LEU A 464 27.85 10.28 7.93
CA LEU A 464 27.87 11.61 7.36
C LEU A 464 27.03 12.61 8.16
N LEU A 465 25.81 12.22 8.56
CA LEU A 465 24.92 13.09 9.33
C LEU A 465 25.36 13.23 10.79
N LEU A 466 25.98 12.23 11.39
CA LEU A 466 26.59 12.33 12.72
C LEU A 466 27.78 13.30 12.71
N ASP A 467 28.65 13.23 11.69
CA ASP A 467 29.75 14.19 11.50
C ASP A 467 29.23 15.62 11.25
N ALA A 468 28.16 15.74 10.45
CA ALA A 468 27.48 17.02 10.24
C ALA A 468 27.00 17.63 11.57
N GLY A 469 26.38 16.83 12.44
CA GLY A 469 25.95 17.25 13.76
C GLY A 469 27.10 17.80 14.62
N ASN A 470 28.23 17.06 14.67
CA ASN A 470 29.41 17.49 15.43
C ASN A 470 30.03 18.79 14.90
N ARG A 471 30.00 19.00 13.59
CA ARG A 471 30.51 20.23 12.97
C ARG A 471 29.64 21.42 13.23
N VAL A 472 28.30 21.27 13.19
CA VAL A 472 27.37 22.38 13.42
C VAL A 472 27.46 22.88 14.85
N GLU A 473 27.65 21.98 15.84
CA GLU A 473 27.81 22.38 17.25
C GLU A 473 28.96 23.38 17.47
N HIS A 474 30.09 23.21 16.77
CA HIS A 474 31.31 23.97 16.95
C HIS A 474 31.55 25.02 15.85
N ALA A 475 30.67 25.10 14.86
CA ALA A 475 30.79 26.05 13.77
C ALA A 475 29.70 27.15 13.88
N PHE A 476 29.92 28.25 13.18
CA PHE A 476 28.93 29.35 13.03
C PHE A 476 28.60 30.14 14.31
N GLU A 477 29.50 30.15 15.30
CA GLU A 477 29.33 30.95 16.52
C GLU A 477 29.14 32.44 16.24
N ASP A 478 29.80 32.96 15.20
CA ASP A 478 29.67 34.36 14.76
C ASP A 478 28.39 34.62 13.96
N THR A 479 27.62 33.59 13.63
CA THR A 479 26.38 33.69 12.83
C THR A 479 25.25 32.87 13.44
N PRO A 480 24.71 33.24 14.62
CA PRO A 480 23.72 32.45 15.37
C PRO A 480 22.45 32.13 14.58
N PRO A 481 21.89 32.97 13.69
CA PRO A 481 20.72 32.62 12.89
C PRO A 481 21.01 31.47 11.90
N VAL A 482 22.24 31.38 11.35
CA VAL A 482 22.67 30.31 10.48
C VAL A 482 22.86 29.00 11.28
N LYS A 483 23.51 29.11 12.45
CA LYS A 483 23.68 27.97 13.37
C LYS A 483 22.34 27.37 13.74
N LEU A 484 21.36 28.18 14.11
CA LEU A 484 20.01 27.75 14.46
C LEU A 484 19.32 26.94 13.31
N GLU A 485 19.39 27.50 12.09
CA GLU A 485 18.80 26.86 10.91
C GLU A 485 19.45 25.50 10.58
N LEU A 486 20.79 25.43 10.69
CA LEU A 486 21.56 24.22 10.47
C LEU A 486 21.29 23.17 11.54
N LEU A 487 21.25 23.56 12.82
CA LEU A 487 20.89 22.66 13.92
C LEU A 487 19.51 22.06 13.70
N ASN A 488 18.50 22.87 13.32
CA ASN A 488 17.16 22.37 13.00
C ASN A 488 17.17 21.38 11.84
N THR A 489 17.91 21.70 10.77
CA THR A 489 17.97 20.86 9.57
C THR A 489 18.63 19.52 9.88
N VAL A 490 19.79 19.52 10.56
CA VAL A 490 20.54 18.31 10.89
C VAL A 490 19.78 17.46 11.93
N ALA A 491 19.17 18.10 12.95
CA ALA A 491 18.34 17.40 13.93
C ALA A 491 17.18 16.66 13.26
N ARG A 492 16.50 17.31 12.29
CA ARG A 492 15.43 16.70 11.51
C ARG A 492 15.93 15.54 10.67
N LEU A 493 17.07 15.68 9.96
CA LEU A 493 17.65 14.62 9.14
C LEU A 493 18.12 13.40 9.98
N LEU A 494 18.71 13.63 11.15
CA LEU A 494 19.11 12.58 12.08
C LEU A 494 17.88 11.77 12.58
N ARG A 495 16.77 12.45 12.83
CA ARG A 495 15.52 11.78 13.21
C ARG A 495 14.99 10.87 12.10
N GLU A 496 15.11 11.28 10.82
CA GLU A 496 14.68 10.48 9.66
C GLU A 496 15.50 9.17 9.48
N ILE A 497 16.66 9.07 10.13
CA ILE A 497 17.53 7.87 10.13
C ILE A 497 17.60 7.21 11.51
N ASP A 498 16.60 7.45 12.37
CA ASP A 498 16.41 6.85 13.70
C ASP A 498 17.49 7.22 14.74
N GLU A 499 18.30 8.26 14.50
CA GLU A 499 19.30 8.79 15.45
C GLU A 499 18.68 9.77 16.44
N TYR A 500 17.74 9.31 17.26
CA TYR A 500 16.90 10.14 18.11
C TYR A 500 17.66 10.86 19.21
N GLU A 501 18.64 10.21 19.85
CA GLU A 501 19.45 10.81 20.93
C GLU A 501 20.25 12.01 20.41
N ARG A 502 20.87 11.84 19.24
CA ARG A 502 21.65 12.90 18.63
C ARG A 502 20.75 14.04 18.10
N SER A 503 19.61 13.67 17.51
CA SER A 503 18.56 14.62 17.10
C SER A 503 18.08 15.49 18.29
N ALA A 504 17.78 14.88 19.43
CA ALA A 504 17.36 15.59 20.64
C ALA A 504 18.45 16.55 21.18
N THR A 505 19.71 16.10 21.14
CA THR A 505 20.86 16.94 21.58
C THR A 505 20.96 18.20 20.72
N LEU A 506 20.94 18.07 19.40
CA LEU A 506 21.01 19.23 18.51
C LEU A 506 19.77 20.12 18.59
N ALA A 507 18.59 19.55 18.79
CA ALA A 507 17.37 20.32 18.99
C ALA A 507 17.41 21.15 20.31
N ARG A 508 17.96 20.60 21.39
CA ARG A 508 18.18 21.34 22.66
C ARG A 508 19.16 22.49 22.45
N GLU A 509 20.25 22.24 21.71
CA GLU A 509 21.20 23.29 21.37
C GLU A 509 20.55 24.38 20.52
N ALA A 510 19.73 24.01 19.53
CA ALA A 510 18.97 24.96 18.71
C ALA A 510 18.06 25.86 19.59
N VAL A 511 17.36 25.25 20.56
CA VAL A 511 16.53 25.98 21.53
C VAL A 511 17.38 26.91 22.40
N ALA A 512 18.57 26.47 22.84
CA ALA A 512 19.48 27.27 23.65
C ALA A 512 20.04 28.49 22.86
N VAL A 513 20.53 28.27 21.66
CA VAL A 513 21.01 29.32 20.74
C VAL A 513 19.93 30.39 20.48
N ALA A 514 18.70 29.93 20.23
CA ALA A 514 17.59 30.87 20.00
C ALA A 514 17.24 31.70 21.24
N ARG A 515 17.30 31.13 22.44
CA ARG A 515 17.05 31.82 23.71
C ARG A 515 18.18 32.82 24.02
N GLU A 516 19.41 32.41 23.86
CA GLU A 516 20.60 33.26 24.12
C GLU A 516 20.64 34.51 23.27
N HIS A 517 20.24 34.37 22.00
CA HIS A 517 20.33 35.47 21.02
C HIS A 517 18.98 36.17 20.78
N GLY A 518 17.94 35.84 21.55
CA GLY A 518 16.66 36.54 21.49
C GLY A 518 15.78 36.18 20.28
N PHE A 519 15.99 35.05 19.64
CA PHE A 519 15.19 34.56 18.49
C PHE A 519 13.90 33.84 18.87
N THR A 520 13.47 33.96 20.15
CA THR A 520 12.31 33.21 20.71
C THR A 520 10.98 33.52 20.02
N ARG A 521 10.92 34.54 19.16
CA ARG A 521 9.75 34.89 18.36
C ARG A 521 9.87 34.52 16.88
N GLU A 522 10.94 33.82 16.47
CA GLU A 522 11.15 33.43 15.07
C GLU A 522 10.57 32.02 14.81
N ASP A 523 10.27 31.74 13.53
CA ASP A 523 9.78 30.40 13.10
C ASP A 523 10.79 29.30 13.39
N ALA A 524 12.08 29.61 13.23
CA ALA A 524 13.16 28.68 13.52
C ALA A 524 13.20 28.21 14.99
N TYR A 525 12.74 29.06 15.94
CA TYR A 525 12.61 28.65 17.34
C TYR A 525 11.46 27.65 17.54
N VAL A 526 10.32 27.93 16.92
CA VAL A 526 9.18 27.01 16.98
C VAL A 526 9.56 25.66 16.32
N GLU A 527 10.28 25.69 15.18
CA GLU A 527 10.80 24.46 14.55
C GLU A 527 11.76 23.68 15.46
N ALA A 528 12.64 24.38 16.19
CA ALA A 528 13.53 23.75 17.16
C ALA A 528 12.76 23.05 18.29
N LEU A 529 11.74 23.72 18.82
CA LEU A 529 10.84 23.14 19.83
C LEU A 529 10.07 21.91 19.31
N LEU A 530 9.56 21.96 18.07
CA LEU A 530 8.86 20.82 17.44
C LEU A 530 9.80 19.64 17.15
N ASN A 531 11.03 19.92 16.74
CA ASN A 531 12.06 18.91 16.57
C ASN A 531 12.40 18.25 17.92
N LEU A 532 12.56 19.05 18.98
CA LEU A 532 12.79 18.56 20.33
C LEU A 532 11.62 17.75 20.84
N THR A 533 10.38 18.22 20.65
CA THR A 533 9.16 17.48 21.01
C THR A 533 9.16 16.08 20.42
N THR A 534 9.42 16.00 19.12
CA THR A 534 9.37 14.73 18.39
C THR A 534 10.48 13.78 18.83
N ALA A 535 11.72 14.28 18.97
CA ALA A 535 12.87 13.47 19.39
C ALA A 535 12.74 13.01 20.85
N ALA A 536 12.34 13.89 21.77
CA ALA A 536 12.12 13.57 23.19
C ALA A 536 11.00 12.52 23.36
N ARG A 537 9.90 12.65 22.59
CA ARG A 537 8.81 11.65 22.58
C ARG A 537 9.31 10.27 22.16
N LEU A 538 10.12 10.18 21.10
CA LEU A 538 10.67 8.92 20.61
C LEU A 538 11.67 8.28 21.59
N LEU A 539 12.35 9.11 22.41
CA LEU A 539 13.22 8.66 23.49
C LEU A 539 12.47 8.31 24.80
N GLY A 540 11.14 8.53 24.86
CA GLY A 540 10.36 8.28 26.06
C GLY A 540 10.44 9.40 27.12
N SER A 541 11.05 10.56 26.79
CA SER A 541 11.14 11.73 27.69
C SER A 541 9.83 12.56 27.67
N GLY A 542 8.75 12.03 28.22
CA GLY A 542 7.42 12.64 28.20
C GLY A 542 7.35 14.08 28.69
N PRO A 543 7.87 14.41 29.89
CA PRO A 543 7.82 15.77 30.43
C PRO A 543 8.52 16.80 29.53
N GLU A 544 9.66 16.45 28.93
CA GLU A 544 10.39 17.32 28.02
C GLU A 544 9.64 17.53 26.70
N ALA A 545 9.06 16.47 26.16
CA ALA A 545 8.26 16.55 24.93
C ALA A 545 7.02 17.44 25.12
N ILE A 546 6.31 17.30 26.26
CA ILE A 546 5.14 18.11 26.57
C ILE A 546 5.53 19.57 26.71
N ALA A 547 6.59 19.87 27.51
CA ALA A 547 7.04 21.24 27.72
C ALA A 547 7.46 21.94 26.43
N ALA A 548 8.24 21.29 25.59
CA ALA A 548 8.66 21.85 24.31
C ALA A 548 7.48 22.12 23.36
N ARG A 549 6.51 21.21 23.27
CA ARG A 549 5.31 21.40 22.45
C ARG A 549 4.45 22.55 22.94
N ASP A 550 4.18 22.60 24.25
CA ASP A 550 3.33 23.63 24.84
C ASP A 550 3.98 25.02 24.68
N GLU A 551 5.29 25.13 24.86
CA GLU A 551 6.02 26.38 24.57
C GLU A 551 5.93 26.79 23.09
N ALA A 552 6.01 25.83 22.15
CA ALA A 552 5.83 26.12 20.73
C ALA A 552 4.43 26.72 20.44
N LEU A 553 3.39 26.14 21.04
CA LEU A 553 2.01 26.63 20.92
C LEU A 553 1.84 28.01 21.55
N GLU A 554 2.41 28.25 22.75
CA GLU A 554 2.39 29.55 23.42
C GLU A 554 3.04 30.64 22.58
N VAL A 555 4.19 30.36 21.94
CA VAL A 555 4.88 31.32 21.05
C VAL A 555 4.01 31.70 19.84
N LEU A 556 3.36 30.69 19.23
CA LEU A 556 2.47 30.92 18.09
C LEU A 556 1.21 31.71 18.50
N GLU A 557 0.62 31.41 19.65
CA GLU A 557 -0.52 32.15 20.22
C GLU A 557 -0.15 33.61 20.57
N ALA A 558 1.00 33.81 21.19
CA ALA A 558 1.51 35.18 21.51
C ALA A 558 1.78 36.03 20.25
N ARG A 559 2.03 35.40 19.12
CA ARG A 559 2.16 36.03 17.78
C ARG A 559 0.82 36.24 17.08
N GLY A 560 -0.29 35.70 17.62
CA GLY A 560 -1.58 35.66 16.95
C GLY A 560 -1.62 34.74 15.73
N ASP A 561 -0.68 33.81 15.62
CA ASP A 561 -0.59 32.88 14.51
C ASP A 561 -1.51 31.66 14.76
N THR A 562 -2.69 31.72 14.16
CA THR A 562 -3.71 30.67 14.27
C THR A 562 -3.89 29.88 12.98
N THR A 563 -3.18 30.23 11.91
CA THR A 563 -3.53 29.72 10.57
C THR A 563 -2.34 29.38 9.67
N SER A 564 -1.10 29.56 10.14
CA SER A 564 0.08 29.20 9.35
C SER A 564 0.28 27.70 9.21
N LEU A 565 1.09 27.28 8.25
CA LEU A 565 1.51 25.88 8.13
C LEU A 565 2.30 25.42 9.38
N LEU A 566 3.07 26.33 9.99
CA LEU A 566 3.81 26.05 11.21
C LEU A 566 2.85 25.81 12.39
N ARG A 567 1.77 26.59 12.50
CA ARG A 567 0.68 26.35 13.47
C ARG A 567 0.04 24.99 13.25
N ALA A 568 -0.33 24.67 12.03
CA ALA A 568 -0.91 23.36 11.71
C ALA A 568 0.03 22.19 12.08
N ARG A 569 1.33 22.34 11.81
CA ARG A 569 2.34 21.34 12.21
C ARG A 569 2.50 21.23 13.73
N ALA A 570 2.48 22.35 14.44
CA ALA A 570 2.52 22.34 15.91
C ALA A 570 1.32 21.62 16.51
N ASP A 571 0.12 21.90 16.03
CA ASP A 571 -1.11 21.25 16.46
C ASP A 571 -1.13 19.74 16.21
N VAL A 572 -0.55 19.30 15.11
CA VAL A 572 -0.45 17.87 14.75
C VAL A 572 0.67 17.14 15.48
N THR A 573 1.66 17.87 16.00
CA THR A 573 2.77 17.28 16.77
C THR A 573 2.27 16.82 18.13
N THR A 574 1.89 15.56 18.24
CA THR A 574 1.25 14.99 19.43
C THR A 574 2.24 14.40 20.43
N VAL A 575 1.90 14.51 21.69
CA VAL A 575 2.52 13.82 22.83
C VAL A 575 1.51 12.88 23.52
N ALA A 576 0.49 12.47 22.80
CA ALA A 576 -0.74 11.85 23.30
C ALA A 576 -0.60 10.68 24.30
N GLN A 577 0.39 9.81 24.12
CA GLN A 577 0.63 8.69 25.04
C GLN A 577 1.25 9.13 26.39
N MET A 578 1.70 10.37 26.47
CA MET A 578 2.41 10.94 27.60
C MET A 578 1.63 12.10 28.23
N ALA A 579 0.63 12.65 27.51
CA ALA A 579 -0.17 13.78 27.97
C ALA A 579 -1.24 13.33 28.97
N PRO A 580 -1.47 14.10 30.05
CA PRO A 580 -2.50 13.80 31.03
C PRO A 580 -3.92 14.07 30.49
N ASP A 581 -4.06 14.93 29.47
CA ASP A 581 -5.35 15.33 28.90
C ASP A 581 -5.43 14.94 27.41
N ALA A 582 -6.00 13.77 27.16
CA ALA A 582 -6.16 13.25 25.82
C ALA A 582 -7.27 13.96 25.01
N ASP A 583 -8.24 14.64 25.63
CA ASP A 583 -9.27 15.42 24.93
C ASP A 583 -8.67 16.68 24.32
N ARG A 584 -7.78 17.34 25.07
CA ARG A 584 -6.96 18.46 24.57
C ARG A 584 -6.13 18.03 23.34
N GLU A 585 -5.50 16.86 23.41
CA GLU A 585 -4.69 16.34 22.29
C GLU A 585 -5.54 16.11 21.03
N ILE A 586 -6.69 15.48 21.16
CA ILE A 586 -7.61 15.28 20.04
C ILE A 586 -8.07 16.61 19.46
N ALA A 587 -8.40 17.58 20.31
CA ALA A 587 -8.85 18.90 19.86
C ALA A 587 -7.77 19.65 19.09
N LEU A 588 -6.51 19.60 19.56
CA LEU A 588 -5.37 20.21 18.88
C LEU A 588 -5.12 19.55 17.53
N VAL A 589 -4.99 18.24 17.49
CA VAL A 589 -4.70 17.53 16.22
C VAL A 589 -5.85 17.70 15.22
N LYS A 590 -7.11 17.74 15.70
CA LYS A 590 -8.26 18.02 14.84
C LYS A 590 -8.21 19.42 14.25
N HIS A 591 -7.88 20.43 15.06
CA HIS A 591 -7.69 21.81 14.55
C HIS A 591 -6.59 21.87 13.48
N GLY A 592 -5.43 21.23 13.74
CA GLY A 592 -4.35 21.17 12.76
C GLY A 592 -4.73 20.41 11.47
N ALA A 593 -5.47 19.31 11.59
CA ALA A 593 -5.98 18.54 10.45
C ALA A 593 -6.95 19.36 9.59
N ASP A 594 -7.91 20.06 10.22
CA ASP A 594 -8.87 20.93 9.54
C ASP A 594 -8.16 22.09 8.83
N LEU A 595 -7.14 22.66 9.47
CA LEU A 595 -6.34 23.74 8.90
C LEU A 595 -5.54 23.27 7.67
N LEU A 596 -4.93 22.07 7.75
CA LEU A 596 -4.23 21.45 6.61
C LEU A 596 -5.20 21.14 5.46
N GLU A 597 -6.39 20.64 5.76
CA GLU A 597 -7.38 20.32 4.73
C GLU A 597 -7.87 21.57 3.99
N GLN A 598 -8.14 22.66 4.73
CA GLN A 598 -8.73 23.87 4.17
C GLN A 598 -7.70 24.77 3.47
N ARG A 599 -6.47 24.88 4.00
CA ARG A 599 -5.47 25.85 3.52
C ARG A 599 -4.26 25.23 2.83
N TYR A 600 -3.91 24.01 3.17
CA TYR A 600 -2.72 23.32 2.69
C TYR A 600 -3.04 21.91 2.15
N PRO A 601 -4.02 21.77 1.22
CA PRO A 601 -4.56 20.46 0.83
C PRO A 601 -3.55 19.51 0.18
N THR A 602 -2.42 20.01 -0.29
CA THR A 602 -1.33 19.23 -0.88
C THR A 602 -0.16 18.97 0.07
N ASP A 603 -0.22 19.49 1.30
CA ASP A 603 0.87 19.27 2.28
C ASP A 603 0.82 17.81 2.79
N PRO A 604 1.97 17.10 2.79
CA PRO A 604 2.05 15.72 3.32
C PRO A 604 1.62 15.59 4.78
N GLY A 605 1.70 16.67 5.56
CA GLY A 605 1.23 16.74 6.94
C GLY A 605 -0.25 16.37 7.10
N ARG A 606 -1.06 16.50 6.04
CA ARG A 606 -2.47 16.10 6.05
C ARG A 606 -2.64 14.58 6.27
N PHE A 607 -1.82 13.77 5.63
CA PHE A 607 -1.78 12.34 5.89
C PHE A 607 -1.42 12.05 7.33
N ASN A 608 -0.34 12.69 7.83
CA ASN A 608 0.12 12.50 9.19
C ASN A 608 -0.92 12.91 10.24
N ALA A 609 -1.61 14.04 10.05
CA ALA A 609 -2.67 14.51 10.94
C ALA A 609 -3.81 13.49 11.09
N LEU A 610 -4.28 12.95 9.97
CA LEU A 610 -5.34 11.94 9.96
C LEU A 610 -4.87 10.62 10.57
N TRP A 611 -3.63 10.23 10.31
CA TRP A 611 -3.01 9.04 10.93
C TRP A 611 -2.90 9.19 12.44
N VAL A 612 -2.48 10.36 12.93
CA VAL A 612 -2.39 10.68 14.36
C VAL A 612 -3.77 10.66 15.00
N LEU A 613 -4.78 11.30 14.38
CA LEU A 613 -6.17 11.24 14.88
C LEU A 613 -6.69 9.81 14.96
N GLY A 614 -6.46 9.02 13.93
CA GLY A 614 -6.82 7.60 13.95
C GLY A 614 -6.23 6.87 15.16
N ASN A 615 -4.94 7.09 15.44
CA ASN A 615 -4.28 6.49 16.61
C ASN A 615 -4.81 7.01 17.95
N LEU A 616 -5.11 8.31 18.07
CA LEU A 616 -5.68 8.91 19.28
C LEU A 616 -7.05 8.30 19.61
N TYR A 617 -7.94 8.22 18.61
CA TYR A 617 -9.24 7.58 18.79
C TYR A 617 -9.13 6.08 19.08
N ARG A 618 -8.17 5.39 18.42
CA ARG A 618 -7.92 3.96 18.67
C ARG A 618 -7.49 3.70 20.13
N THR A 619 -6.58 4.50 20.67
CA THR A 619 -6.14 4.37 22.08
C THR A 619 -7.24 4.72 23.08
N ARG A 620 -8.26 5.47 22.66
CA ARG A 620 -9.46 5.76 23.43
C ARG A 620 -10.59 4.74 23.26
N GLN A 621 -10.33 3.67 22.53
CA GLN A 621 -11.33 2.64 22.24
C GLN A 621 -12.57 3.19 21.53
N ALA A 622 -12.38 4.19 20.69
CA ALA A 622 -13.37 4.76 19.77
C ALA A 622 -13.13 4.24 18.34
N PRO A 623 -13.50 2.97 18.04
CA PRO A 623 -13.11 2.32 16.80
C PRO A 623 -13.78 2.92 15.57
N VAL A 624 -14.95 3.54 15.70
CA VAL A 624 -15.67 4.18 14.57
C VAL A 624 -14.90 5.40 14.08
N GLU A 625 -14.57 6.31 14.98
CA GLU A 625 -13.83 7.54 14.69
C GLU A 625 -12.39 7.21 14.24
N ALA A 626 -11.77 6.21 14.87
CA ALA A 626 -10.44 5.74 14.47
C ALA A 626 -10.46 5.21 13.03
N ALA A 627 -11.41 4.33 12.68
CA ALA A 627 -11.56 3.77 11.35
C ALA A 627 -11.81 4.85 10.29
N GLU A 628 -12.66 5.83 10.59
CA GLU A 628 -12.92 6.95 9.68
C GLU A 628 -11.63 7.72 9.35
N ASN A 629 -10.86 8.07 10.37
CA ASN A 629 -9.63 8.83 10.17
C ASN A 629 -8.55 8.02 9.44
N PHE A 630 -8.40 6.72 9.71
CA PHE A 630 -7.48 5.87 8.94
C PHE A 630 -7.91 5.69 7.48
N ARG A 631 -9.22 5.54 7.18
CA ARG A 631 -9.72 5.50 5.80
C ARG A 631 -9.41 6.81 5.06
N ARG A 632 -9.65 7.97 5.72
CA ARG A 632 -9.30 9.29 5.17
C ARG A 632 -7.80 9.41 4.93
N ALA A 633 -6.96 8.97 5.87
CA ALA A 633 -5.51 8.96 5.72
C ALA A 633 -5.08 8.15 4.49
N ILE A 634 -5.58 6.93 4.37
CA ILE A 634 -5.30 6.06 3.22
C ILE A 634 -5.72 6.73 1.90
N ALA A 635 -6.90 7.36 1.86
CA ALA A 635 -7.43 8.01 0.67
C ALA A 635 -6.62 9.24 0.23
N VAL A 636 -6.05 10.00 1.16
CA VAL A 636 -5.29 11.23 0.82
C VAL A 636 -3.82 10.97 0.52
N PHE A 637 -3.26 9.82 0.88
CA PHE A 637 -1.83 9.52 0.76
C PHE A 637 -1.24 9.83 -0.62
N GLY A 638 -1.87 9.31 -1.68
CA GLY A 638 -1.43 9.57 -3.06
C GLY A 638 -1.68 11.00 -3.54
N GLN A 639 -2.66 11.69 -2.95
CA GLN A 639 -3.04 13.06 -3.35
C GLN A 639 -2.02 14.10 -2.85
N VAL A 640 -1.48 13.89 -1.65
CA VAL A 640 -0.54 14.82 -1.01
C VAL A 640 0.92 14.52 -1.36
N GLY A 641 1.19 13.50 -2.18
CA GLY A 641 2.55 13.12 -2.57
C GLY A 641 3.42 12.66 -1.39
N SER A 642 2.81 12.14 -0.33
CA SER A 642 3.55 11.57 0.81
C SER A 642 4.40 10.39 0.35
N ARG A 643 5.59 10.27 0.94
CA ARG A 643 6.54 9.16 0.70
C ARG A 643 6.69 8.25 1.92
N ASP A 644 5.93 8.50 2.97
CA ASP A 644 5.90 7.65 4.16
C ASP A 644 5.06 6.39 3.92
N PHE A 645 5.58 5.51 3.09
CA PHE A 645 4.95 4.23 2.77
C PHE A 645 4.87 3.29 3.99
N THR A 646 5.72 3.49 4.98
CA THR A 646 5.70 2.73 6.22
C THR A 646 4.44 3.05 7.04
N SER A 647 4.20 4.33 7.32
CA SER A 647 2.97 4.76 8.01
C SER A 647 1.71 4.48 7.16
N TYR A 648 1.82 4.55 5.82
CA TYR A 648 0.74 4.17 4.92
C TYR A 648 0.38 2.68 5.05
N GLY A 649 1.37 1.79 5.06
CA GLY A 649 1.16 0.36 5.30
C GLY A 649 0.62 0.08 6.69
N ALA A 650 1.17 0.75 7.72
CA ALA A 650 0.68 0.65 9.10
C ALA A 650 -0.77 1.13 9.26
N SER A 651 -1.20 2.16 8.49
CA SER A 651 -2.59 2.64 8.50
C SER A 651 -3.60 1.55 8.15
N HIS A 652 -3.25 0.66 7.21
CA HIS A 652 -4.10 -0.49 6.86
C HIS A 652 -4.21 -1.47 8.02
N GLY A 653 -3.10 -1.74 8.73
CA GLY A 653 -3.11 -2.61 9.89
C GLY A 653 -3.91 -2.04 11.07
N PHE A 654 -3.80 -0.74 11.34
CA PHE A 654 -4.59 -0.10 12.40
C PHE A 654 -6.08 0.03 12.01
N LEU A 655 -6.38 0.31 10.73
CA LEU A 655 -7.76 0.25 10.24
C LEU A 655 -8.34 -1.15 10.40
N ALA A 656 -7.55 -2.18 10.10
CA ALA A 656 -7.98 -3.57 10.29
C ALA A 656 -8.31 -3.88 11.75
N GLN A 657 -7.54 -3.37 12.72
CA GLN A 657 -7.87 -3.51 14.15
C GLN A 657 -9.21 -2.84 14.50
N CYS A 658 -9.46 -1.64 13.95
CA CYS A 658 -10.72 -0.95 14.14
C CYS A 658 -11.89 -1.71 13.52
N GLU A 659 -11.76 -2.18 12.27
CA GLU A 659 -12.78 -2.96 11.59
C GLU A 659 -13.11 -4.26 12.31
N PHE A 660 -12.08 -4.92 12.87
CA PHE A 660 -12.28 -6.09 13.72
C PHE A 660 -13.09 -5.75 14.98
N GLY A 661 -12.74 -4.65 15.67
CA GLY A 661 -13.50 -4.16 16.83
C GLY A 661 -14.93 -3.72 16.50
N LEU A 662 -15.23 -3.46 15.21
CA LEU A 662 -16.58 -3.21 14.69
C LEU A 662 -17.28 -4.50 14.23
N GLY A 663 -16.63 -5.66 14.33
CA GLY A 663 -17.18 -6.95 13.94
C GLY A 663 -16.99 -7.32 12.45
N HIS A 664 -16.32 -6.47 11.65
CA HIS A 664 -16.10 -6.69 10.22
C HIS A 664 -14.85 -7.53 9.97
N VAL A 665 -14.90 -8.82 10.31
CA VAL A 665 -13.72 -9.71 10.37
C VAL A 665 -13.05 -9.89 9.02
N GLN A 666 -13.82 -10.15 7.95
CA GLN A 666 -13.24 -10.35 6.62
C GLN A 666 -12.57 -9.09 6.08
N THR A 667 -13.21 -7.93 6.25
CA THR A 667 -12.62 -6.64 5.87
C THR A 667 -11.30 -6.39 6.60
N ALA A 668 -11.23 -6.75 7.88
CA ALA A 668 -10.02 -6.62 8.68
C ALA A 668 -8.88 -7.51 8.16
N LEU A 669 -9.17 -8.75 7.79
CA LEU A 669 -8.18 -9.67 7.19
C LEU A 669 -7.64 -9.13 5.86
N ASP A 670 -8.51 -8.63 5.00
CA ASP A 670 -8.13 -8.09 3.68
C ASP A 670 -7.26 -6.84 3.83
N LEU A 671 -7.59 -5.97 4.78
CA LEU A 671 -6.79 -4.77 5.10
C LEU A 671 -5.41 -5.14 5.66
N TYR A 672 -5.32 -6.14 6.55
CA TYR A 672 -4.03 -6.61 7.03
C TYR A 672 -3.18 -7.20 5.91
N ALA A 673 -3.77 -7.98 5.03
CA ALA A 673 -3.05 -8.55 3.89
C ALA A 673 -2.46 -7.45 3.00
N GLN A 674 -3.23 -6.39 2.72
CA GLN A 674 -2.76 -5.22 1.96
C GLN A 674 -1.65 -4.46 2.70
N GLY A 675 -1.86 -4.18 3.98
CA GLY A 675 -0.88 -3.49 4.83
C GLY A 675 0.45 -4.26 4.92
N MET A 676 0.40 -5.58 5.07
CA MET A 676 1.59 -6.43 5.12
C MET A 676 2.39 -6.40 3.82
N GLN A 677 1.73 -6.42 2.66
CA GLN A 677 2.42 -6.30 1.37
C GLN A 677 3.17 -4.96 1.24
N LEU A 678 2.58 -3.87 1.74
CA LEU A 678 3.20 -2.56 1.74
C LEU A 678 4.39 -2.49 2.70
N LEU A 679 4.23 -3.00 3.93
CA LEU A 679 5.26 -3.00 4.96
C LEU A 679 6.45 -3.89 4.56
N ASP A 680 6.21 -5.08 4.03
CA ASP A 680 7.27 -5.96 3.55
C ASP A 680 8.09 -5.34 2.41
N ARG A 681 7.41 -4.59 1.52
CA ARG A 681 8.06 -3.91 0.38
C ARG A 681 8.87 -2.69 0.80
N HIS A 682 8.35 -1.87 1.72
CA HIS A 682 8.89 -0.52 1.97
C HIS A 682 9.68 -0.41 3.27
N ALA A 683 9.25 -1.09 4.33
CA ALA A 683 9.98 -1.14 5.61
C ALA A 683 10.90 -2.37 5.70
N GLY A 684 10.55 -3.44 4.99
CA GLY A 684 11.26 -4.72 5.04
C GLY A 684 10.75 -5.64 6.15
N PRO A 685 11.05 -6.96 6.04
CA PRO A 685 10.50 -7.97 6.93
C PRO A 685 11.07 -7.93 8.36
N THR A 686 12.25 -7.35 8.56
CA THR A 686 12.93 -7.23 9.86
C THR A 686 12.56 -5.97 10.62
N ALA A 687 11.93 -5.00 9.96
CA ALA A 687 11.52 -3.75 10.60
C ALA A 687 10.54 -3.99 11.74
N LEU A 688 10.70 -3.27 12.84
CA LEU A 688 9.90 -3.43 14.04
C LEU A 688 8.39 -3.28 13.76
N VAL A 689 8.03 -2.28 12.93
CA VAL A 689 6.63 -2.03 12.53
C VAL A 689 6.06 -3.20 11.72
N THR A 690 6.83 -3.78 10.81
CA THR A 690 6.40 -4.93 10.01
C THR A 690 6.17 -6.15 10.90
N ARG A 691 7.07 -6.41 11.82
CA ARG A 691 6.98 -7.52 12.78
C ARG A 691 5.79 -7.35 13.72
N PHE A 692 5.54 -6.12 14.21
CA PHE A 692 4.37 -5.78 15.02
C PHE A 692 3.05 -6.07 14.28
N HIS A 693 2.89 -5.55 13.07
CA HIS A 693 1.66 -5.78 12.31
C HIS A 693 1.50 -7.24 11.86
N ARG A 694 2.60 -7.94 11.58
CA ARG A 694 2.57 -9.36 11.24
C ARG A 694 2.06 -10.22 12.40
N GLY A 695 2.46 -9.91 13.63
CA GLY A 695 1.96 -10.59 14.82
C GLY A 695 0.48 -10.33 15.08
N ASN A 696 0.03 -9.10 14.95
CA ASN A 696 -1.39 -8.77 15.04
C ASN A 696 -2.22 -9.44 13.94
N TYR A 697 -1.70 -9.51 12.72
CA TYR A 697 -2.35 -10.24 11.62
C TYR A 697 -2.41 -11.74 11.91
N ALA A 698 -1.34 -12.32 12.47
CA ALA A 698 -1.31 -13.71 12.89
C ALA A 698 -2.42 -14.02 13.93
N LEU A 699 -2.55 -13.18 14.96
CA LEU A 699 -3.61 -13.32 15.95
C LEU A 699 -5.01 -13.25 15.30
N MET A 700 -5.21 -12.32 14.39
CA MET A 700 -6.50 -12.16 13.71
C MET A 700 -6.83 -13.36 12.81
N LEU A 701 -5.85 -13.87 12.06
CA LEU A 701 -6.00 -15.11 11.29
C LEU A 701 -6.41 -16.29 12.20
N HIS A 702 -5.79 -16.39 13.39
CA HIS A 702 -6.17 -17.41 14.35
C HIS A 702 -7.63 -17.28 14.77
N VAL A 703 -8.04 -16.10 15.24
CA VAL A 703 -9.41 -15.83 15.70
C VAL A 703 -10.44 -16.11 14.58
N ALA A 704 -10.08 -15.84 13.32
CA ALA A 704 -10.88 -16.14 12.14
C ALA A 704 -10.86 -17.63 11.71
N GLY A 705 -10.29 -18.53 12.51
CA GLY A 705 -10.26 -19.96 12.24
C GLY A 705 -9.28 -20.40 11.16
N ARG A 706 -8.18 -19.65 10.97
CA ARG A 706 -7.09 -19.95 10.03
C ARG A 706 -5.77 -20.25 10.76
N PRO A 707 -5.71 -21.28 11.64
CA PRO A 707 -4.58 -21.51 12.54
C PRO A 707 -3.26 -21.79 11.80
N GLU A 708 -3.29 -22.54 10.70
CA GLU A 708 -2.07 -22.84 9.94
C GLU A 708 -1.40 -21.59 9.36
N GLU A 709 -2.19 -20.64 8.91
CA GLU A 709 -1.68 -19.36 8.39
C GLU A 709 -1.20 -18.48 9.53
N SER A 710 -1.89 -18.46 10.64
CA SER A 710 -1.49 -17.79 11.86
C SER A 710 -0.11 -18.26 12.32
N HIS A 711 0.09 -19.56 12.47
CA HIS A 711 1.39 -20.11 12.90
C HIS A 711 2.51 -19.82 11.91
N ARG A 712 2.23 -19.81 10.61
CA ARG A 712 3.23 -19.36 9.61
C ARG A 712 3.65 -17.91 9.81
N MET A 713 2.71 -17.03 10.15
CA MET A 713 3.02 -15.62 10.42
C MET A 713 3.84 -15.46 11.69
N PHE A 714 3.50 -16.14 12.79
CA PHE A 714 4.31 -16.13 14.02
C PHE A 714 5.72 -16.68 13.79
N ALA A 715 5.85 -17.77 13.04
CA ALA A 715 7.15 -18.30 12.66
C ALA A 715 7.98 -17.30 11.85
N ALA A 716 7.36 -16.54 10.94
CA ALA A 716 8.03 -15.49 10.19
C ALA A 716 8.52 -14.32 11.08
N VAL A 717 7.77 -13.97 12.13
CA VAL A 717 8.22 -12.99 13.14
C VAL A 717 9.44 -13.51 13.88
N LYS A 718 9.43 -14.77 14.35
CA LYS A 718 10.57 -15.40 15.04
C LYS A 718 11.82 -15.47 14.17
N ALA A 719 11.66 -15.81 12.90
CA ALA A 719 12.78 -15.90 11.94
C ALA A 719 13.44 -14.54 11.65
N THR A 720 12.77 -13.43 11.98
CA THR A 720 13.27 -12.06 11.77
C THR A 720 13.66 -11.37 13.08
N GLN A 721 13.85 -12.12 14.16
CA GLN A 721 14.31 -11.59 15.45
C GLN A 721 15.72 -11.02 15.34
N PRO A 722 16.00 -9.84 15.92
CA PRO A 722 17.34 -9.26 15.92
C PRO A 722 18.37 -10.10 16.67
N GLU A 723 19.60 -10.13 16.17
CA GLU A 723 20.72 -10.83 16.84
C GLU A 723 21.05 -10.27 18.24
N ALA A 724 20.75 -9.00 18.48
CA ALA A 724 20.93 -8.32 19.76
C ALA A 724 20.01 -8.84 20.89
N GLY A 725 19.05 -9.71 20.57
CA GLY A 725 18.09 -10.28 21.50
C GLY A 725 16.64 -9.86 21.27
N PRO A 726 15.73 -10.39 22.08
CA PRO A 726 14.30 -10.15 21.92
C PRO A 726 13.92 -8.69 22.21
N THR A 727 13.01 -8.16 21.40
CA THR A 727 12.42 -6.82 21.56
C THR A 727 11.06 -6.89 22.26
N VAL A 728 10.48 -5.74 22.58
CA VAL A 728 9.10 -5.65 23.08
C VAL A 728 8.09 -6.28 22.08
N VAL A 729 8.35 -6.17 20.77
CA VAL A 729 7.48 -6.80 19.76
C VAL A 729 7.59 -8.33 19.80
N ASP A 730 8.74 -8.89 20.13
CA ASP A 730 8.90 -10.34 20.35
C ASP A 730 8.12 -10.81 21.58
N PHE A 731 8.13 -10.00 22.63
CA PHE A 731 7.33 -10.25 23.82
C PHE A 731 5.82 -10.24 23.49
N ASP A 732 5.33 -9.22 22.81
CA ASP A 732 3.91 -9.12 22.41
C ASP A 732 3.50 -10.30 21.53
N ASN A 733 4.33 -10.66 20.57
CA ASN A 733 4.06 -11.80 19.68
C ASN A 733 4.05 -13.15 20.42
N ALA A 734 4.92 -13.30 21.42
CA ALA A 734 4.91 -14.50 22.26
C ALA A 734 3.61 -14.63 23.05
N VAL A 735 3.07 -13.53 23.57
CA VAL A 735 1.77 -13.49 24.25
C VAL A 735 0.64 -13.87 23.29
N TYR A 736 0.61 -13.30 22.08
CA TYR A 736 -0.41 -13.59 21.07
C TYR A 736 -0.35 -15.05 20.58
N GLU A 737 0.85 -15.56 20.34
CA GLU A 737 1.03 -16.96 19.92
C GLU A 737 0.65 -17.95 21.04
N ALA A 738 0.95 -17.61 22.31
CA ALA A 738 0.53 -18.41 23.45
C ALA A 738 -0.99 -18.45 23.56
N ALA A 739 -1.68 -17.32 23.40
CA ALA A 739 -3.14 -17.27 23.36
C ALA A 739 -3.72 -18.15 22.24
N ALA A 740 -3.11 -18.15 21.05
CA ALA A 740 -3.49 -19.03 19.95
C ALA A 740 -3.32 -20.51 20.31
N PHE A 741 -2.20 -20.89 20.88
CA PHE A 741 -1.99 -22.28 21.35
C PHE A 741 -2.99 -22.70 22.43
N LEU A 742 -3.34 -21.80 23.35
CA LEU A 742 -4.34 -22.12 24.40
C LEU A 742 -5.73 -22.31 23.82
N ALA A 743 -6.11 -21.51 22.82
CA ALA A 743 -7.38 -21.68 22.13
C ALA A 743 -7.46 -23.03 21.37
N GLU A 744 -6.32 -23.53 20.88
CA GLU A 744 -6.19 -24.85 20.26
C GLU A 744 -6.08 -26.00 21.29
N GLY A 745 -5.98 -25.71 22.59
CA GLY A 745 -5.76 -26.70 23.63
C GLY A 745 -4.32 -27.18 23.77
N ARG A 746 -3.33 -26.45 23.28
CA ARG A 746 -1.87 -26.76 23.22
C ARG A 746 -1.12 -26.05 24.34
N ALA A 747 -1.50 -26.31 25.57
CA ALA A 747 -1.01 -25.61 26.77
C ALA A 747 0.52 -25.70 26.99
N ARG A 748 1.16 -26.79 26.56
CA ARG A 748 2.63 -26.95 26.71
C ARG A 748 3.38 -26.05 25.76
N GLU A 749 2.93 -25.93 24.54
CA GLU A 749 3.51 -25.03 23.54
C GLU A 749 3.31 -23.55 23.95
N ALA A 750 2.11 -23.22 24.46
CA ALA A 750 1.86 -21.89 25.01
C ALA A 750 2.85 -21.53 26.13
N GLN A 751 3.05 -22.42 27.11
CA GLN A 751 4.03 -22.22 28.17
C GLN A 751 5.46 -22.06 27.63
N ALA A 752 5.88 -22.93 26.69
CA ALA A 752 7.21 -22.89 26.10
C ALA A 752 7.48 -21.59 25.32
N THR A 753 6.43 -21.00 24.74
CA THR A 753 6.52 -19.70 24.03
C THR A 753 6.71 -18.52 25.00
N LEU A 754 6.12 -18.59 26.19
CA LEU A 754 6.20 -17.53 27.21
C LEU A 754 7.45 -17.61 28.09
N GLU A 755 7.96 -18.81 28.31
CA GLU A 755 9.07 -19.09 29.25
C GLU A 755 10.34 -18.27 29.01
N PRO A 756 10.79 -18.01 27.76
CA PRO A 756 11.98 -17.20 27.49
C PRO A 756 11.91 -15.77 28.05
N PHE A 757 10.72 -15.26 28.29
CA PHE A 757 10.51 -13.91 28.82
C PHE A 757 10.34 -13.84 30.35
N SER A 758 10.49 -14.96 31.05
CA SER A 758 10.24 -15.06 32.50
C SER A 758 11.10 -14.13 33.37
N SER A 759 12.26 -13.69 32.88
CA SER A 759 13.14 -12.74 33.56
C SER A 759 12.96 -11.28 33.11
N THR A 760 12.35 -11.05 31.95
CA THR A 760 12.26 -9.72 31.31
C THR A 760 10.84 -9.16 31.18
N TRP A 761 9.82 -9.98 31.47
CA TRP A 761 8.42 -9.60 31.26
C TRP A 761 7.98 -8.33 32.02
N VAL A 762 8.53 -8.10 33.24
CA VAL A 762 8.24 -6.88 34.03
C VAL A 762 8.78 -5.64 33.32
N GLU A 763 9.97 -5.74 32.72
CA GLU A 763 10.57 -4.63 31.97
C GLU A 763 9.76 -4.30 30.71
N PHE A 764 9.39 -5.31 29.94
CA PHE A 764 8.54 -5.14 28.76
C PHE A 764 7.12 -4.69 29.14
N GLY A 765 6.54 -5.24 30.21
CA GLY A 765 5.22 -4.88 30.72
C GLY A 765 5.14 -3.44 31.26
N LYS A 766 6.25 -2.83 31.72
CA LYS A 766 6.28 -1.41 32.09
C LYS A 766 6.00 -0.49 30.91
N ARG A 767 6.33 -0.89 29.68
CA ARG A 767 6.03 -0.12 28.46
C ARG A 767 4.58 -0.29 28.00
N PHE A 768 4.02 -1.51 28.15
CA PHE A 768 2.66 -1.86 27.72
C PHE A 768 2.03 -2.75 28.78
N ALA A 769 1.45 -2.14 29.82
CA ALA A 769 0.88 -2.85 30.99
C ALA A 769 -0.10 -3.97 30.59
N VAL A 770 -0.93 -3.75 29.56
CA VAL A 770 -1.90 -4.73 29.07
C VAL A 770 -1.23 -6.04 28.62
N ASN A 771 -0.08 -5.97 27.93
CA ASN A 771 0.61 -7.17 27.46
C ASN A 771 1.40 -7.86 28.60
N GLY A 772 1.85 -7.10 29.61
CA GLY A 772 2.41 -7.67 30.83
C GLY A 772 1.37 -8.47 31.61
N GLU A 773 0.16 -7.94 31.82
CA GLU A 773 -0.96 -8.66 32.40
C GLU A 773 -1.30 -9.93 31.62
N ARG A 774 -1.43 -9.80 30.29
CA ARG A 774 -1.73 -10.94 29.42
C ARG A 774 -0.66 -12.02 29.53
N TRP A 775 0.63 -11.68 29.59
CA TRP A 775 1.70 -12.64 29.77
C TRP A 775 1.52 -13.47 31.03
N VAL A 776 1.21 -12.80 32.18
CA VAL A 776 0.92 -13.46 33.45
C VAL A 776 -0.29 -14.38 33.33
N THR A 777 -1.36 -13.89 32.74
CA THR A 777 -2.64 -14.60 32.62
C THR A 777 -2.52 -15.82 31.68
N GLU A 778 -1.90 -15.65 30.50
CA GLU A 778 -1.71 -16.76 29.55
C GLU A 778 -0.77 -17.84 30.12
N LEU A 779 0.27 -17.43 30.90
CA LEU A 779 1.13 -18.38 31.58
C LEU A 779 0.37 -19.17 32.67
N ALA A 780 -0.49 -18.46 33.42
CA ALA A 780 -1.33 -19.07 34.43
C ALA A 780 -2.35 -20.05 33.81
N LEU A 781 -3.02 -19.65 32.74
CA LEU A 781 -3.94 -20.52 31.98
C LEU A 781 -3.21 -21.76 31.43
N ALA A 782 -2.02 -21.58 30.84
CA ALA A 782 -1.23 -22.70 30.34
C ALA A 782 -0.91 -23.72 31.44
N ARG A 783 -0.57 -23.26 32.65
CA ARG A 783 -0.34 -24.15 33.82
C ARG A 783 -1.62 -24.79 34.32
N ALA A 784 -2.72 -24.00 34.40
CA ALA A 784 -4.01 -24.52 34.81
C ALA A 784 -4.53 -25.62 33.87
N MET A 785 -4.40 -25.43 32.56
CA MET A 785 -4.79 -26.42 31.55
C MET A 785 -3.91 -27.70 31.60
N GLN A 786 -2.74 -27.64 32.19
CA GLN A 786 -1.87 -28.78 32.47
C GLN A 786 -2.15 -29.44 33.83
N GLY A 787 -3.23 -29.05 34.55
CA GLY A 787 -3.58 -29.57 35.87
C GLY A 787 -2.73 -29.02 37.01
N ARG A 788 -1.91 -27.98 36.75
CA ARG A 788 -0.98 -27.35 37.71
C ARG A 788 -1.61 -26.11 38.36
N ALA A 789 -2.75 -26.31 39.05
CA ALA A 789 -3.55 -25.19 39.57
C ALA A 789 -2.80 -24.34 40.60
N ALA A 790 -1.96 -24.92 41.44
CA ALA A 790 -1.14 -24.16 42.41
C ALA A 790 -0.13 -23.24 41.73
N ASP A 791 0.55 -23.75 40.69
CA ASP A 791 1.49 -22.98 39.91
C ASP A 791 0.79 -21.88 39.07
N ALA A 792 -0.44 -22.12 38.63
CA ALA A 792 -1.26 -21.13 37.96
C ALA A 792 -1.61 -19.94 38.89
N ARG A 793 -2.07 -20.21 40.09
CA ARG A 793 -2.34 -19.17 41.09
C ARG A 793 -1.10 -18.36 41.46
N ALA A 794 0.02 -19.04 41.68
CA ALA A 794 1.29 -18.37 41.95
C ALA A 794 1.77 -17.50 40.76
N ALA A 795 1.41 -17.86 39.55
CA ALA A 795 1.66 -17.00 38.39
C ALA A 795 0.76 -15.75 38.43
N LEU A 796 -0.52 -15.88 38.73
CA LEU A 796 -1.45 -14.73 38.80
C LEU A 796 -1.04 -13.71 39.87
N GLU A 797 -0.52 -14.16 41.02
CA GLU A 797 -0.04 -13.27 42.09
C GLU A 797 1.09 -12.35 41.62
N ARG A 798 1.84 -12.73 40.59
CA ARG A 798 2.89 -11.90 40.04
C ARG A 798 2.39 -10.65 39.31
N ILE A 799 1.11 -10.52 39.07
CA ILE A 799 0.55 -9.33 38.43
C ILE A 799 0.83 -8.05 39.26
N ASP A 800 0.97 -8.20 40.58
CA ASP A 800 1.29 -7.11 41.52
C ASP A 800 2.74 -6.59 41.33
N GLU A 801 3.60 -7.30 40.56
CA GLU A 801 4.94 -6.83 40.18
C GLU A 801 4.88 -5.68 39.15
N LEU A 802 3.75 -5.48 38.45
CA LEU A 802 3.56 -4.40 37.51
C LEU A 802 3.22 -3.08 38.20
N PRO A 803 3.69 -1.93 37.69
CA PRO A 803 3.39 -0.62 38.25
C PRO A 803 1.89 -0.30 38.18
N GLN A 804 1.23 -0.10 39.32
CA GLN A 804 -0.21 0.19 39.40
C GLN A 804 -0.63 1.52 38.74
N GLN A 805 0.28 2.43 38.46
CA GLN A 805 0.00 3.76 37.86
C GLN A 805 -0.46 3.75 36.42
N ASN A 806 -0.30 2.65 35.68
CA ASN A 806 -0.66 2.54 34.28
C ASN A 806 -1.96 1.76 34.02
N TYR A 807 -2.65 1.31 35.05
CA TYR A 807 -3.96 0.66 34.93
C TYR A 807 -5.08 1.69 34.75
N GLY A 808 -4.91 2.57 33.76
CA GLY A 808 -5.96 3.49 33.35
C GLY A 808 -7.06 2.74 32.61
N GLN A 809 -8.07 2.26 33.34
CA GLN A 809 -9.48 2.23 32.93
C GLN A 809 -9.82 1.59 31.55
N SER A 810 -9.08 0.60 31.08
CA SER A 810 -9.60 -0.23 29.98
C SER A 810 -10.57 -1.26 30.59
N VAL A 811 -11.86 -0.99 30.52
CA VAL A 811 -12.93 -1.95 30.84
C VAL A 811 -12.74 -3.29 30.14
N LEU A 812 -12.15 -3.26 28.95
CA LEU A 812 -11.91 -4.41 28.06
C LEU A 812 -10.79 -5.35 28.59
N ALA A 813 -9.66 -4.82 29.02
CA ALA A 813 -8.60 -5.62 29.66
C ALA A 813 -9.10 -6.28 30.97
N THR A 814 -10.05 -5.65 31.65
CA THR A 814 -10.67 -6.14 32.84
C THR A 814 -11.50 -7.41 32.62
N PHE A 815 -12.28 -7.50 31.53
CA PHE A 815 -13.14 -8.68 31.29
C PHE A 815 -12.32 -9.95 31.03
N THR A 816 -11.27 -9.90 30.19
CA THR A 816 -10.43 -11.09 29.92
C THR A 816 -9.73 -11.55 31.20
N HIS A 817 -9.04 -10.65 31.88
CA HIS A 817 -8.28 -11.01 33.07
C HIS A 817 -9.19 -11.62 34.18
N ILE A 818 -10.36 -11.01 34.42
CA ILE A 818 -11.33 -11.50 35.40
C ILE A 818 -11.87 -12.86 34.98
N ALA A 819 -12.21 -13.06 33.72
CA ALA A 819 -12.71 -14.32 33.22
C ALA A 819 -11.65 -15.44 33.31
N ASP A 820 -10.42 -15.16 32.94
CA ASP A 820 -9.33 -16.11 33.01
C ASP A 820 -8.96 -16.47 34.47
N ALA A 821 -8.90 -15.49 35.35
CA ALA A 821 -8.71 -15.72 36.79
C ALA A 821 -9.84 -16.58 37.36
N ALA A 822 -11.09 -16.30 37.01
CA ALA A 822 -12.23 -17.10 37.40
C ALA A 822 -12.14 -18.54 36.86
N TRP A 823 -11.73 -18.69 35.63
CA TRP A 823 -11.55 -20.01 35.02
C TRP A 823 -10.41 -20.81 35.69
N ILE A 824 -9.30 -20.14 36.04
CA ILE A 824 -8.18 -20.77 36.77
C ILE A 824 -8.62 -21.25 38.12
N ASP A 825 -9.40 -20.44 38.87
CA ASP A 825 -9.99 -20.84 40.14
C ASP A 825 -10.96 -22.02 39.96
N LEU A 826 -11.78 -22.00 38.91
CA LEU A 826 -12.66 -23.13 38.55
C LEU A 826 -11.87 -24.40 38.26
N ALA A 827 -10.79 -24.31 37.49
CA ALA A 827 -9.90 -25.43 37.20
C ALA A 827 -9.18 -25.98 38.42
N ALA A 828 -8.97 -25.14 39.44
CA ALA A 828 -8.44 -25.49 40.75
C ALA A 828 -9.48 -26.10 41.72
N GLY A 829 -10.76 -26.13 41.32
CA GLY A 829 -11.88 -26.56 42.15
C GLY A 829 -12.37 -25.52 43.16
N ASP A 830 -11.91 -24.28 43.10
CA ASP A 830 -12.35 -23.16 43.97
C ASP A 830 -13.51 -22.40 43.31
N LEU A 831 -14.69 -22.98 43.39
CA LEU A 831 -15.92 -22.40 42.85
C LEU A 831 -16.28 -21.06 43.49
N ALA A 832 -15.99 -20.89 44.77
CA ALA A 832 -16.23 -19.63 45.49
C ALA A 832 -15.25 -18.54 45.03
N GLY A 833 -13.99 -18.90 44.79
CA GLY A 833 -12.98 -18.04 44.22
C GLY A 833 -13.40 -17.56 42.80
N ALA A 834 -13.78 -18.49 41.93
CA ALA A 834 -14.25 -18.17 40.59
C ALA A 834 -15.43 -17.18 40.59
N ALA A 835 -16.42 -17.40 41.43
CA ALA A 835 -17.55 -16.49 41.58
C ALA A 835 -17.15 -15.10 42.11
N ARG A 836 -16.21 -15.02 43.06
CA ARG A 836 -15.69 -13.73 43.54
C ARG A 836 -14.96 -12.96 42.46
N GLN A 837 -14.21 -13.64 41.58
CA GLN A 837 -13.55 -12.98 40.45
C GLN A 837 -14.59 -12.35 39.50
N LEU A 838 -15.60 -13.13 39.08
CA LEU A 838 -16.63 -12.65 38.15
C LEU A 838 -17.42 -11.47 38.72
N ALA A 839 -17.71 -11.48 40.02
CA ALA A 839 -18.44 -10.41 40.69
C ALA A 839 -17.72 -9.04 40.61
N LYS A 840 -16.41 -9.00 40.39
CA LYS A 840 -15.64 -7.76 40.20
C LYS A 840 -16.07 -6.99 38.92
N ALA A 841 -16.56 -7.69 37.93
CA ALA A 841 -16.97 -7.09 36.62
C ALA A 841 -18.50 -7.12 36.41
N GLU A 842 -19.29 -7.61 37.35
CA GLU A 842 -20.74 -7.83 37.21
C GLU A 842 -21.48 -6.53 36.86
N ASN A 843 -21.14 -5.42 37.54
CA ASN A 843 -21.72 -4.10 37.24
C ASN A 843 -21.35 -3.57 35.86
N ALA A 844 -20.13 -3.79 35.40
CA ALA A 844 -19.69 -3.38 34.06
C ALA A 844 -20.28 -4.28 32.98
N ALA A 845 -20.55 -5.54 33.27
CA ALA A 845 -21.14 -6.52 32.37
C ALA A 845 -22.68 -6.50 32.34
N SER A 846 -23.33 -5.70 33.17
CA SER A 846 -24.81 -5.58 33.19
C SER A 846 -25.35 -5.05 31.86
N GLU A 847 -24.63 -4.14 31.19
CA GLU A 847 -24.93 -3.66 29.84
C GLU A 847 -23.87 -4.18 28.86
N PRO A 848 -24.27 -4.95 27.80
CA PRO A 848 -23.31 -5.42 26.82
C PRO A 848 -22.68 -4.24 26.06
N PRO A 849 -21.40 -4.34 25.64
CA PRO A 849 -20.74 -3.29 24.89
C PRO A 849 -21.51 -2.92 23.59
N GLN A 850 -21.51 -1.63 23.23
CA GLN A 850 -22.20 -1.16 22.03
C GLN A 850 -21.52 -1.65 20.73
N ALA A 851 -20.18 -1.75 20.75
CA ALA A 851 -19.39 -2.34 19.66
C ALA A 851 -19.13 -3.82 19.94
N PHE A 852 -18.67 -4.56 18.91
CA PHE A 852 -18.24 -5.95 19.08
C PHE A 852 -17.08 -6.03 20.09
N ASP A 853 -17.18 -6.97 21.01
CA ASP A 853 -16.16 -7.23 22.02
C ASP A 853 -16.01 -8.73 22.28
N ALA A 854 -14.92 -9.29 21.74
CA ALA A 854 -14.58 -10.71 21.95
C ALA A 854 -14.33 -11.07 23.43
N GLN A 855 -13.88 -10.11 24.23
CA GLN A 855 -13.59 -10.29 25.66
C GLN A 855 -14.87 -10.40 26.48
N PHE A 856 -15.90 -9.62 26.12
CA PHE A 856 -17.23 -9.75 26.71
C PHE A 856 -17.83 -11.14 26.40
N VAL A 857 -17.67 -11.64 25.16
CA VAL A 857 -18.12 -12.99 24.80
C VAL A 857 -17.41 -14.05 25.65
N HIS A 858 -16.10 -13.92 25.84
CA HIS A 858 -15.32 -14.82 26.69
C HIS A 858 -15.77 -14.75 28.13
N PHE A 859 -15.91 -13.54 28.70
CA PHE A 859 -16.42 -13.32 30.07
C PHE A 859 -17.80 -13.95 30.28
N ALA A 860 -18.75 -13.73 29.41
CA ALA A 860 -20.10 -14.28 29.50
C ALA A 860 -20.09 -15.83 29.36
N THR A 861 -19.19 -16.37 28.56
CA THR A 861 -19.00 -17.83 28.43
C THR A 861 -18.49 -18.45 29.72
N VAL A 862 -17.45 -17.86 30.36
CA VAL A 862 -16.91 -18.33 31.65
C VAL A 862 -17.93 -18.15 32.77
N SER A 863 -18.69 -17.05 32.73
CA SER A 863 -19.79 -16.82 33.70
C SER A 863 -20.84 -17.92 33.64
N SER A 864 -21.19 -18.37 32.41
CA SER A 864 -22.07 -19.51 32.22
C SER A 864 -21.50 -20.81 32.81
N GLU A 865 -20.19 -21.09 32.58
CA GLU A 865 -19.53 -22.28 33.15
C GLU A 865 -19.53 -22.28 34.68
N VAL A 866 -19.26 -21.13 35.32
CA VAL A 866 -19.26 -21.00 36.77
C VAL A 866 -20.68 -21.11 37.36
N ALA A 867 -21.69 -20.48 36.72
CA ALA A 867 -23.10 -20.59 37.14
C ALA A 867 -23.58 -22.05 37.09
N LEU A 868 -23.23 -22.77 36.02
CA LEU A 868 -23.58 -24.18 35.88
C LEU A 868 -23.00 -25.05 37.02
N ARG A 869 -21.76 -24.79 37.45
CA ARG A 869 -21.10 -25.50 38.57
C ARG A 869 -21.66 -25.11 39.93
N ARG A 870 -22.41 -24.00 40.00
CA ARG A 870 -23.18 -23.60 41.19
C ARG A 870 -24.59 -24.12 41.19
N ASP A 871 -24.92 -25.04 40.28
CA ASP A 871 -26.27 -25.61 40.08
C ASP A 871 -27.31 -24.54 39.65
N ASP A 872 -26.86 -23.38 39.13
CA ASP A 872 -27.73 -22.34 38.59
C ASP A 872 -27.81 -22.42 37.08
N ALA A 873 -28.51 -23.41 36.57
CA ALA A 873 -28.65 -23.64 35.13
C ALA A 873 -29.40 -22.51 34.39
N THR A 874 -30.26 -21.76 35.12
CA THR A 874 -30.99 -20.61 34.57
C THR A 874 -30.05 -19.46 34.31
N ALA A 875 -29.24 -19.04 35.28
CA ALA A 875 -28.22 -18.02 35.09
C ALA A 875 -27.17 -18.45 34.07
N ALA A 876 -26.78 -19.72 34.03
CA ALA A 876 -25.87 -20.25 33.03
C ALA A 876 -26.42 -20.08 31.60
N LEU A 877 -27.69 -20.39 31.40
CA LEU A 877 -28.35 -20.22 30.09
C LEU A 877 -28.44 -18.74 29.69
N GLU A 878 -28.72 -17.85 30.63
CA GLU A 878 -28.77 -16.41 30.38
C GLU A 878 -27.39 -15.87 29.92
N HIS A 879 -26.33 -16.19 30.69
CA HIS A 879 -24.98 -15.77 30.34
C HIS A 879 -24.54 -16.27 28.95
N ALA A 880 -24.76 -17.56 28.63
CA ALA A 880 -24.42 -18.12 27.34
C ALA A 880 -25.27 -17.52 26.20
N ALA A 881 -26.55 -17.23 26.44
CA ALA A 881 -27.41 -16.55 25.48
C ALA A 881 -26.92 -15.14 25.17
N ARG A 882 -26.48 -14.37 26.21
CA ARG A 882 -25.88 -13.04 26.06
C ARG A 882 -24.61 -13.08 25.20
N ALA A 883 -23.73 -14.06 25.39
CA ALA A 883 -22.53 -14.26 24.58
C ALA A 883 -22.88 -14.46 23.09
N LEU A 884 -23.86 -15.33 22.81
CA LEU A 884 -24.29 -15.64 21.43
C LEU A 884 -25.07 -14.49 20.77
N SER A 885 -25.89 -13.75 21.55
CA SER A 885 -26.59 -12.56 21.05
C SER A 885 -25.59 -11.49 20.64
N HIS A 886 -24.58 -11.22 21.46
CA HIS A 886 -23.55 -10.25 21.16
C HIS A 886 -22.74 -10.62 19.91
N LEU A 887 -22.39 -11.91 19.76
CA LEU A 887 -21.73 -12.39 18.54
C LEU A 887 -22.59 -12.19 17.28
N ARG A 888 -23.87 -12.53 17.33
CA ARG A 888 -24.77 -12.44 16.15
C ARG A 888 -25.13 -11.00 15.78
N GLU A 889 -25.28 -10.14 16.78
CA GLU A 889 -25.74 -8.77 16.59
C GLU A 889 -24.62 -7.81 16.22
N LYS A 890 -23.39 -8.10 16.68
CA LYS A 890 -22.27 -7.15 16.62
C LYS A 890 -21.13 -7.60 15.71
N ALA A 891 -21.12 -8.85 15.27
CA ALA A 891 -20.06 -9.38 14.40
C ALA A 891 -20.59 -10.37 13.37
N ASP A 892 -19.76 -10.62 12.35
CA ASP A 892 -19.94 -11.79 11.49
C ASP A 892 -19.55 -13.05 12.27
N SER A 893 -20.52 -13.67 12.92
CA SER A 893 -20.31 -14.81 13.84
C SER A 893 -19.65 -16.01 13.15
N ASP A 894 -19.91 -16.22 11.86
CA ASP A 894 -19.33 -17.33 11.08
C ASP A 894 -17.84 -17.13 10.81
N ALA A 895 -17.38 -15.88 10.86
CA ALA A 895 -15.96 -15.56 10.74
C ALA A 895 -15.19 -15.67 12.08
N LEU A 896 -15.85 -16.02 13.18
CA LEU A 896 -15.26 -16.15 14.54
C LEU A 896 -15.48 -17.55 15.13
N PRO A 897 -15.04 -18.62 14.46
CA PRO A 897 -15.46 -19.98 14.76
C PRO A 897 -14.98 -20.48 16.13
N TYR A 898 -13.87 -19.98 16.68
CA TYR A 898 -13.44 -20.33 18.06
C TYR A 898 -14.38 -19.80 19.12
N LEU A 899 -14.73 -18.51 19.03
CA LEU A 899 -15.65 -17.86 19.98
C LEU A 899 -17.06 -18.44 19.87
N GLN A 900 -17.53 -18.66 18.63
CA GLN A 900 -18.84 -19.25 18.36
C GLN A 900 -18.94 -20.67 18.94
N ALA A 901 -17.93 -21.51 18.71
CA ALA A 901 -17.92 -22.88 19.21
C ALA A 901 -17.95 -22.94 20.75
N ARG A 902 -17.17 -22.08 21.42
CA ARG A 902 -17.17 -22.01 22.90
C ARG A 902 -18.51 -21.52 23.46
N ALA A 903 -19.08 -20.46 22.85
CA ALA A 903 -20.37 -19.93 23.30
C ALA A 903 -21.55 -20.90 23.04
N LEU A 904 -21.54 -21.61 21.90
CA LEU A 904 -22.51 -22.68 21.61
C LEU A 904 -22.36 -23.84 22.59
N LYS A 905 -21.12 -24.24 22.91
CA LYS A 905 -20.85 -25.30 23.89
C LYS A 905 -21.39 -24.90 25.26
N ALA A 906 -21.13 -23.69 25.73
CA ALA A 906 -21.63 -23.21 27.02
C ALA A 906 -23.16 -23.17 27.06
N ARG A 907 -23.84 -22.73 26.01
CA ARG A 907 -25.31 -22.76 25.93
C ARG A 907 -25.85 -24.19 25.86
N GLY A 908 -25.19 -25.05 25.12
CA GLY A 908 -25.56 -26.48 25.05
C GLY A 908 -25.46 -27.17 26.42
N ASP A 909 -24.42 -26.90 27.20
CA ASP A 909 -24.29 -27.39 28.58
C ASP A 909 -25.44 -26.91 29.47
N ALA A 910 -25.75 -25.62 29.41
CA ALA A 910 -26.84 -25.05 30.20
C ALA A 910 -28.21 -25.58 29.76
N LEU A 911 -28.45 -25.75 28.48
CA LEU A 911 -29.67 -26.37 27.92
C LEU A 911 -29.82 -27.84 28.37
N LEU A 912 -28.72 -28.56 28.42
CA LEU A 912 -28.71 -29.95 28.89
C LEU A 912 -29.08 -30.00 30.39
N ALA A 913 -28.56 -29.09 31.18
CA ALA A 913 -28.82 -29.00 32.60
C ALA A 913 -30.30 -28.64 32.93
N VAL A 914 -30.97 -27.85 32.09
CA VAL A 914 -32.42 -27.56 32.23
C VAL A 914 -33.30 -28.61 31.50
N GLY A 915 -32.71 -29.69 30.98
CA GLY A 915 -33.44 -30.80 30.34
C GLY A 915 -33.90 -30.54 28.90
N ARG A 916 -33.45 -29.47 28.26
CA ARG A 916 -33.80 -29.13 26.85
C ARG A 916 -32.84 -29.84 25.88
N THR A 917 -32.84 -31.18 25.89
CA THR A 917 -31.82 -32.02 25.25
C THR A 917 -31.72 -31.80 23.74
N ASP A 918 -32.85 -31.67 23.02
CA ASP A 918 -32.81 -31.51 21.55
C ASP A 918 -32.17 -30.17 21.13
N GLU A 919 -32.45 -29.11 21.88
CA GLU A 919 -31.83 -27.80 21.67
C GLU A 919 -30.34 -27.82 22.08
N ALA A 920 -30.00 -28.56 23.13
CA ALA A 920 -28.60 -28.74 23.51
C ALA A 920 -27.81 -29.44 22.38
N ILE A 921 -28.35 -30.49 21.76
CA ILE A 921 -27.73 -31.20 20.62
C ILE A 921 -27.57 -30.24 19.43
N ALA A 922 -28.55 -29.38 19.14
CA ALA A 922 -28.51 -28.43 18.05
C ALA A 922 -27.36 -27.40 18.21
N ASP A 923 -26.98 -27.08 19.44
CA ASP A 923 -25.82 -26.20 19.73
C ASP A 923 -24.51 -26.98 19.83
N LEU A 924 -24.52 -28.14 20.50
CA LEU A 924 -23.30 -28.92 20.75
C LEU A 924 -22.72 -29.53 19.46
N GLN A 925 -23.57 -29.94 18.52
CA GLN A 925 -23.08 -30.56 17.29
C GLN A 925 -22.21 -29.59 16.46
N PRO A 926 -22.67 -28.39 16.07
CA PRO A 926 -21.83 -27.46 15.34
C PRO A 926 -20.62 -26.98 16.15
N ALA A 927 -20.72 -26.90 17.49
CA ALA A 927 -19.59 -26.59 18.35
C ALA A 927 -18.49 -27.66 18.24
N VAL A 928 -18.87 -28.97 18.37
CA VAL A 928 -17.94 -30.10 18.22
C VAL A 928 -17.36 -30.17 16.83
N ASP A 929 -18.16 -29.99 15.78
CA ASP A 929 -17.71 -30.02 14.37
C ASP A 929 -16.67 -28.91 14.11
N SER A 930 -16.87 -27.74 14.70
CA SER A 930 -15.90 -26.63 14.61
C SER A 930 -14.62 -26.94 15.41
N MET A 931 -14.75 -27.45 16.63
CA MET A 931 -13.59 -27.80 17.47
C MET A 931 -12.75 -28.91 16.84
N LEU A 932 -13.36 -29.92 16.19
CA LEU A 932 -12.64 -30.98 15.48
C LEU A 932 -11.75 -30.43 14.34
N ARG A 933 -12.14 -29.31 13.73
CA ARG A 933 -11.37 -28.69 12.64
C ARG A 933 -10.26 -27.77 13.16
N LEU A 934 -10.48 -27.10 14.30
CA LEU A 934 -9.68 -25.97 14.73
C LEU A 934 -8.74 -26.28 15.88
N GLN A 935 -9.00 -27.33 16.65
CA GLN A 935 -8.25 -27.64 17.86
C GLN A 935 -7.31 -28.83 17.68
N SER A 936 -6.31 -28.86 18.54
CA SER A 936 -5.43 -30.01 18.63
C SER A 936 -6.21 -31.29 18.93
N PRO A 937 -5.82 -32.44 18.33
CA PRO A 937 -6.43 -33.75 18.65
C PRO A 937 -6.36 -34.13 20.13
N ASP A 938 -5.49 -33.48 20.92
CA ASP A 938 -5.31 -33.73 22.34
C ASP A 938 -5.89 -32.58 23.21
N SER A 939 -6.70 -31.71 22.61
CA SER A 939 -7.27 -30.55 23.28
C SER A 939 -8.23 -30.94 24.41
N PRO A 940 -8.06 -30.41 25.64
CA PRO A 940 -9.02 -30.58 26.72
C PRO A 940 -10.40 -30.00 26.40
N TRP A 941 -10.47 -28.89 25.65
CA TRP A 941 -11.73 -28.29 25.22
C TRP A 941 -12.54 -29.20 24.30
N LEU A 942 -11.85 -29.87 23.38
CA LEU A 942 -12.48 -30.84 22.48
C LEU A 942 -12.97 -32.08 23.26
N LEU A 943 -12.18 -32.56 24.22
CA LEU A 943 -12.57 -33.64 25.09
C LEU A 943 -13.90 -33.35 25.80
N ASP A 944 -14.00 -32.20 26.47
CA ASP A 944 -15.17 -31.81 27.22
C ASP A 944 -16.40 -31.66 26.31
N ALA A 945 -16.26 -31.08 25.15
CA ALA A 945 -17.33 -30.93 24.17
C ALA A 945 -17.82 -32.27 23.63
N LEU A 946 -16.92 -33.21 23.32
CA LEU A 946 -17.26 -34.57 22.89
C LEU A 946 -17.98 -35.33 23.99
N ALA A 947 -17.50 -35.23 25.24
CA ALA A 947 -18.13 -35.89 26.40
C ALA A 947 -19.55 -35.32 26.63
N THR A 948 -19.73 -34.01 26.60
CA THR A 948 -21.05 -33.41 26.77
C THR A 948 -22.02 -33.80 25.65
N LEU A 949 -21.58 -33.76 24.37
CA LEU A 949 -22.44 -34.20 23.26
C LEU A 949 -22.78 -35.67 23.32
N SER A 950 -21.85 -36.51 23.81
CA SER A 950 -22.11 -37.93 24.05
C SER A 950 -23.23 -38.14 25.09
N VAL A 951 -23.20 -37.38 26.18
CA VAL A 951 -24.25 -37.42 27.21
C VAL A 951 -25.59 -36.91 26.63
N ALA A 952 -25.59 -35.82 25.87
CA ALA A 952 -26.78 -35.27 25.24
C ALA A 952 -27.44 -36.29 24.28
N ARG A 953 -26.63 -37.08 23.56
CA ARG A 953 -27.11 -38.10 22.60
C ARG A 953 -27.39 -39.49 23.20
N GLN A 954 -27.63 -39.60 24.49
CA GLN A 954 -27.91 -40.93 25.16
C GLN A 954 -29.05 -41.70 24.52
N ARG A 955 -30.02 -41.04 23.90
CA ARG A 955 -31.12 -41.63 23.16
C ARG A 955 -30.67 -42.30 21.83
N GLU A 956 -29.44 -42.02 21.36
CA GLU A 956 -28.81 -42.56 20.15
C GLU A 956 -27.53 -43.33 20.57
N PRO A 957 -27.64 -44.57 21.03
CA PRO A 957 -26.54 -45.29 21.72
C PRO A 957 -25.28 -45.45 20.86
N GLY A 958 -25.43 -45.61 19.54
CA GLY A 958 -24.32 -45.74 18.60
C GLY A 958 -23.50 -44.45 18.48
N ALA A 959 -24.18 -43.31 18.30
CA ALA A 959 -23.56 -42.00 18.19
C ALA A 959 -22.93 -41.59 19.52
N ALA A 960 -23.66 -41.74 20.59
CA ALA A 960 -23.16 -41.41 21.94
C ALA A 960 -21.89 -42.18 22.29
N ARG A 961 -21.87 -43.52 22.01
CA ARG A 961 -20.68 -44.35 22.23
C ARG A 961 -19.48 -43.92 21.39
N ALA A 962 -19.69 -43.59 20.11
CA ALA A 962 -18.61 -43.14 19.23
C ALA A 962 -17.94 -41.87 19.77
N LEU A 963 -18.73 -40.89 20.24
CA LEU A 963 -18.26 -39.64 20.86
C LEU A 963 -17.53 -39.90 22.19
N ALA A 964 -18.07 -40.76 23.04
CA ALA A 964 -17.46 -41.14 24.31
C ALA A 964 -16.08 -41.81 24.11
N VAL A 965 -15.96 -42.69 23.11
CA VAL A 965 -14.67 -43.31 22.76
C VAL A 965 -13.64 -42.28 22.33
N GLN A 966 -14.03 -41.29 21.52
CA GLN A 966 -13.14 -40.19 21.12
C GLN A 966 -12.71 -39.35 22.33
N ALA A 967 -13.62 -38.97 23.20
CA ALA A 967 -13.30 -38.22 24.41
C ALA A 967 -12.33 -39.00 25.31
N GLN A 968 -12.59 -40.32 25.54
CA GLN A 968 -11.70 -41.16 26.31
C GLN A 968 -10.31 -41.34 25.66
N ALA A 969 -10.23 -41.36 24.33
CA ALA A 969 -8.97 -41.44 23.63
C ALA A 969 -8.09 -40.21 23.88
N ILE A 970 -8.70 -39.02 23.91
CA ILE A 970 -8.01 -37.75 24.31
C ILE A 970 -7.52 -37.86 25.76
N ALA A 971 -8.40 -38.25 26.69
CA ALA A 971 -8.06 -38.40 28.10
C ALA A 971 -6.88 -39.36 28.36
N ARG A 972 -6.83 -40.50 27.60
CA ARG A 972 -5.71 -41.47 27.70
C ARG A 972 -4.37 -40.90 27.21
N ARG A 973 -4.38 -40.08 26.18
CA ARG A 973 -3.17 -39.43 25.64
C ARG A 973 -2.68 -38.27 26.52
N ASN A 974 -3.60 -37.54 27.15
CA ASN A 974 -3.29 -36.38 27.97
C ASN A 974 -3.59 -36.68 29.45
N LYS A 975 -2.57 -37.13 30.20
CA LYS A 975 -2.71 -37.57 31.61
C LYS A 975 -2.86 -36.44 32.62
N SER A 976 -2.70 -35.18 32.21
CA SER A 976 -2.66 -34.00 33.10
C SER A 976 -3.87 -33.08 32.89
N ILE A 977 -4.98 -33.59 32.37
CA ILE A 977 -6.18 -32.80 32.14
C ILE A 977 -6.82 -32.39 33.45
N PRO A 978 -7.15 -31.10 33.68
CA PRO A 978 -7.89 -30.64 34.85
C PRO A 978 -9.25 -31.31 35.01
N ALA A 979 -9.70 -31.46 36.27
CA ALA A 979 -10.99 -32.10 36.59
C ALA A 979 -12.19 -31.38 35.91
N VAL A 980 -12.07 -30.06 35.72
CA VAL A 980 -13.08 -29.25 35.03
C VAL A 980 -13.47 -29.79 33.65
N PHE A 981 -12.53 -30.32 32.90
CA PHE A 981 -12.76 -30.89 31.55
C PHE A 981 -13.22 -32.35 31.61
N THR A 982 -12.94 -33.06 32.70
CA THR A 982 -13.29 -34.50 32.82
C THR A 982 -14.59 -34.76 33.56
N ALA A 983 -15.26 -33.68 34.03
CA ALA A 983 -16.49 -33.80 34.81
C ALA A 983 -17.61 -34.65 34.12
N ARG A 984 -17.79 -34.44 32.81
CA ARG A 984 -18.74 -35.18 31.96
C ARG A 984 -18.21 -36.54 31.44
N LEU A 985 -16.90 -36.75 31.54
CA LEU A 985 -16.28 -37.97 31.01
C LEU A 985 -16.71 -39.24 31.75
N ALA A 986 -16.96 -39.12 33.04
CA ALA A 986 -17.48 -40.26 33.84
C ALA A 986 -18.90 -40.66 33.43
N GLU A 987 -19.77 -39.68 33.14
CA GLU A 987 -21.12 -39.92 32.64
C GLU A 987 -21.06 -40.53 31.22
N ALA A 988 -20.24 -39.94 30.32
CA ALA A 988 -19.99 -40.46 28.99
C ALA A 988 -19.36 -41.88 29.04
N GLY A 989 -18.51 -42.17 30.03
CA GLY A 989 -17.86 -43.47 30.24
C GLY A 989 -18.85 -44.57 30.54
N GLN A 990 -20.00 -44.32 31.16
CA GLN A 990 -21.03 -45.30 31.40
C GLN A 990 -21.73 -45.79 30.12
N LEU A 991 -21.57 -45.05 29.02
CA LEU A 991 -22.10 -45.41 27.69
C LEU A 991 -21.14 -46.32 26.90
N THR A 992 -19.91 -46.54 27.42
CA THR A 992 -18.94 -47.50 26.87
C THR A 992 -18.90 -48.74 27.74
N PRO A 993 -18.86 -49.98 27.16
CA PRO A 993 -18.81 -51.23 27.91
C PRO A 993 -17.53 -51.39 28.70
#